data_c6d36424cc400e51836e0032fc50cd80
#
_entry.id   c6d36424cc400e51836e0032fc50cd80
#
_cell.length_a   1.000
_cell.length_b   1.000
_cell.length_c   1.000
_cell.angle_alpha   90.00
_cell.angle_beta   90.00
_cell.angle_gamma   90.00
#
_symmetry.space_group_name_H-M   'P 1'
#
loop_
_entity.id
_entity.type
_entity.pdbx_description
1 polymer ?
#
loop_
_entity_poly.entity_id
_entity_poly.type
_entity_poly.pdbx_seq_one_letter_code
_entity_poly.pdbx_strand_id
1 'polypeptide(L)'
;MLKAASKKRSNIDIQSIQRIARESRSETLARLQASAEGLSTNKAEENRREYGKNEIITNTNASKWRLLWESVATPFTVVLLVLTLLTLFTSYILIPQGNSDSITIIVMVIMLIVSVLVNFIQKIKIARVTDQLLNRVSVTTNIRRDGHNVELPTDEVVIGDVINLSAGDMIPADMKLLTSKDLFCSSSYLDGDPEPAEKVANVIIKPSMSNDYLNYPNILYEGTTIVSGSGTGIVFAIGNHTVFGKEVQAISRKKVKTTLFDREMKQLAKILIVATAIIIPLLFVINGLTKGDWGESLIFALAAAVGLTPEVLPIIVNSNLTKGALEMSKSGAVVKQMNAIQNLGSTDVFCIDKTGTLTQNQVVLERHYDLDMQETPQILKFSYLNAYYQTGVKDLIDKAVIDAAGDELDVNEIQRDYNKIDEIPFDYTRKRMSVVVVDNDEHHGQHLLVTKGAAEGMLAISNKVELNGKVEDLTSEWKERILNQINELNDDGLRVLLVGYKLNPAPVGEFSAKDEHDLTIIGYLAYLDPPKETTKEALEDLKNDNVDVKIFTGDNEAVTRAIALQVGLNVDTVYDGKQIDEASPEELKEIVEKCDIFVHLTPELRVKIINALKTNGHTVGYMGDGNKDALAMKVADVTVTSNSSVDITKESADIVFEQKDLQLLEEMIMVGRKVFSNTMKYIKTFLVTNMGSIIAMAVSSLLLPFLPLLPLQVLILNLLFSLSSLVIPFDSVSENYVKKPQKWSIRMWPKFVLNFGPIPAIVDFIAMALMFYVICPYLVGSNYHHWVFISLFYSGIFVESLWTRVMIIHTLRDERFPFFKQHATPIVFLVTFGLAILGTMLPSSSIAPSLGLMQLPFSFWGVVLLLEVIYVLLTTLVKHLYLKKEKF
;
A
#
# COMPACT_ATOMS: atom_id res chain seq x y z
N MET A 1 22.95 -1.71 -18.91
CA MET A 1 22.12 -0.68 -18.27
C MET A 1 22.93 0.32 -17.44
N LEU A 2 24.01 -0.06 -16.78
CA LEU A 2 24.87 0.83 -15.97
C LEU A 2 25.60 1.94 -16.80
N LYS A 3 25.94 1.71 -18.08
CA LYS A 3 26.54 2.73 -18.95
C LYS A 3 25.58 3.82 -19.46
N ALA A 4 24.27 3.61 -19.40
CA ALA A 4 23.26 4.61 -19.79
C ALA A 4 22.91 5.56 -18.63
N ALA A 5 23.06 5.11 -17.37
CA ALA A 5 22.86 5.93 -16.18
C ALA A 5 23.96 7.01 -16.02
N SER A 6 25.20 6.69 -16.42
CA SER A 6 26.34 7.63 -16.32
C SER A 6 26.24 8.88 -17.21
N LYS A 7 25.46 8.83 -18.29
CA LYS A 7 25.35 9.95 -19.26
C LYS A 7 24.25 10.98 -18.95
N LYS A 8 23.39 10.72 -17.91
CA LYS A 8 22.28 11.61 -17.50
C LYS A 8 22.49 12.35 -16.17
N ARG A 9 23.62 12.16 -15.50
CA ARG A 9 23.99 12.85 -14.25
C ARG A 9 24.41 14.32 -14.43
N SER A 10 24.13 14.96 -15.55
CA SER A 10 24.71 16.25 -15.94
C SER A 10 24.12 17.49 -15.25
N ASN A 11 23.17 17.36 -14.31
CA ASN A 11 22.56 18.52 -13.62
C ASN A 11 22.70 18.51 -12.09
N ILE A 12 23.50 17.61 -11.53
CA ILE A 12 23.86 17.66 -10.11
C ILE A 12 25.01 18.66 -9.98
N ASP A 13 24.89 19.63 -9.07
CA ASP A 13 25.96 20.56 -8.80
C ASP A 13 27.08 19.87 -7.99
N ILE A 14 27.81 18.97 -8.67
CA ILE A 14 28.91 18.19 -8.10
C ILE A 14 29.99 19.12 -7.54
N GLN A 15 30.18 20.28 -8.13
CA GLN A 15 31.21 21.25 -7.67
C GLN A 15 30.85 21.81 -6.28
N SER A 16 29.56 22.03 -6.01
CA SER A 16 29.13 22.48 -4.67
C SER A 16 29.31 21.40 -3.61
N ILE A 17 28.97 20.14 -3.91
CA ILE A 17 29.19 19.01 -3.01
C ILE A 17 30.69 18.82 -2.73
N GLN A 18 31.53 18.83 -3.77
CA GLN A 18 32.99 18.75 -3.63
C GLN A 18 33.59 19.86 -2.77
N ARG A 19 33.08 21.07 -2.92
CA ARG A 19 33.52 22.23 -2.12
C ARG A 19 33.13 22.05 -0.67
N ILE A 20 31.88 21.69 -0.38
CA ILE A 20 31.37 21.49 0.98
C ILE A 20 32.12 20.35 1.66
N ALA A 21 32.37 19.23 0.96
CA ALA A 21 33.10 18.11 1.51
C ALA A 21 34.53 18.45 1.94
N ARG A 22 35.18 19.43 1.26
CA ARG A 22 36.56 19.86 1.58
C ARG A 22 36.65 20.98 2.60
N GLU A 23 35.55 21.70 2.86
CA GLU A 23 35.52 22.77 3.88
C GLU A 23 35.73 22.18 5.28
N SER A 24 36.34 22.93 6.16
CA SER A 24 36.38 22.62 7.58
C SER A 24 34.97 22.79 8.23
N ARG A 25 34.75 22.23 9.40
CA ARG A 25 33.50 22.42 10.18
C ARG A 25 33.18 23.92 10.36
N SER A 26 34.17 24.74 10.74
CA SER A 26 33.98 26.18 10.95
C SER A 26 33.65 26.96 9.68
N GLU A 27 34.26 26.59 8.54
CA GLU A 27 33.97 27.23 7.25
C GLU A 27 32.53 26.88 6.78
N THR A 28 32.09 25.61 6.94
CA THR A 28 30.73 25.21 6.58
C THR A 28 29.69 25.92 7.42
N LEU A 29 29.88 25.99 8.76
CA LEU A 29 29.01 26.73 9.66
C LEU A 29 28.92 28.21 9.31
N ALA A 30 30.07 28.87 9.05
CA ALA A 30 30.12 30.27 8.65
C ALA A 30 29.39 30.54 7.33
N ARG A 31 29.61 29.69 6.32
CA ARG A 31 28.96 29.79 5.00
C ARG A 31 27.45 29.63 5.08
N LEU A 32 26.95 28.71 5.89
CA LEU A 32 25.52 28.46 6.08
C LEU A 32 24.88 29.39 7.12
N GLN A 33 25.66 30.33 7.69
CA GLN A 33 25.21 31.26 8.74
C GLN A 33 24.55 30.55 9.93
N ALA A 34 25.10 29.36 10.28
CA ALA A 34 24.59 28.50 11.34
C ALA A 34 25.61 28.35 12.47
N SER A 35 25.16 27.84 13.61
CA SER A 35 26.00 27.53 14.78
C SER A 35 25.91 26.01 15.08
N ALA A 36 26.87 25.48 15.86
CA ALA A 36 26.81 24.11 16.34
C ALA A 36 25.60 23.86 17.29
N GLU A 37 25.07 24.94 17.90
CA GLU A 37 23.84 24.88 18.72
C GLU A 37 22.55 24.98 17.90
N GLY A 38 22.64 24.93 16.58
CA GLY A 38 21.53 25.01 15.65
C GLY A 38 21.20 26.44 15.21
N LEU A 39 20.17 26.58 14.38
CA LEU A 39 19.61 27.86 13.96
C LEU A 39 18.66 28.42 15.03
N SER A 40 18.52 29.76 15.08
CA SER A 40 17.37 30.33 15.79
C SER A 40 16.07 30.11 15.02
N THR A 41 14.95 30.01 15.70
CA THR A 41 13.62 29.83 15.08
C THR A 41 13.33 30.92 14.04
N ASN A 42 13.69 32.19 14.31
CA ASN A 42 13.51 33.29 13.36
C ASN A 42 14.36 33.10 12.08
N LYS A 43 15.60 32.63 12.22
CA LYS A 43 16.48 32.36 11.05
C LYS A 43 16.02 31.17 10.25
N ALA A 44 15.49 30.13 10.90
CA ALA A 44 14.89 29.01 10.25
C ALA A 44 13.66 29.41 9.40
N GLU A 45 12.80 30.30 9.91
CA GLU A 45 11.68 30.83 9.12
C GLU A 45 12.14 31.71 7.94
N GLU A 46 13.20 32.50 8.09
CA GLU A 46 13.80 33.27 7.01
C GLU A 46 14.31 32.34 5.91
N ASN A 47 15.07 31.31 6.28
CA ASN A 47 15.60 30.32 5.34
C ASN A 47 14.46 29.54 4.65
N ARG A 48 13.37 29.25 5.36
CA ARG A 48 12.17 28.61 4.78
C ARG A 48 11.49 29.48 3.73
N ARG A 49 11.47 30.82 3.93
CA ARG A 49 10.92 31.76 2.92
C ARG A 49 11.84 31.90 1.71
N GLU A 50 13.15 31.81 1.92
CA GLU A 50 14.16 31.96 0.85
C GLU A 50 14.31 30.66 0.01
N TYR A 51 14.45 29.50 0.67
CA TYR A 51 14.77 28.23 0.00
C TYR A 51 13.57 27.30 -0.18
N GLY A 52 12.43 27.61 0.43
CA GLY A 52 11.22 26.79 0.39
C GLY A 52 11.17 25.70 1.47
N LYS A 53 10.27 24.74 1.29
CA LYS A 53 10.13 23.55 2.12
C LYS A 53 11.01 22.41 1.61
N ASN A 54 11.35 21.49 2.50
CA ASN A 54 12.05 20.25 2.17
C ASN A 54 11.08 19.22 1.57
N GLU A 55 10.56 19.53 0.38
CA GLU A 55 9.62 18.65 -0.35
C GLU A 55 10.18 18.35 -1.75
N ILE A 56 10.17 17.10 -2.14
CA ILE A 56 10.45 16.70 -3.52
C ILE A 56 9.18 16.91 -4.33
N ILE A 57 9.07 18.05 -5.01
CA ILE A 57 7.94 18.35 -5.88
C ILE A 57 8.02 17.44 -7.11
N THR A 58 7.39 16.29 -7.05
CA THR A 58 7.01 15.55 -8.24
C THR A 58 5.85 16.31 -8.88
N ASN A 59 5.89 16.55 -10.20
CA ASN A 59 4.83 17.25 -10.97
C ASN A 59 3.48 16.51 -10.97
N THR A 60 3.04 16.04 -9.81
CA THR A 60 1.80 15.26 -9.61
C THR A 60 0.62 16.14 -9.23
N ASN A 61 0.81 17.42 -8.90
CA ASN A 61 -0.31 18.36 -8.77
C ASN A 61 -0.94 18.54 -10.14
N ALA A 62 -1.89 17.65 -10.45
CA ALA A 62 -2.65 17.70 -11.69
C ALA A 62 -3.38 19.04 -11.75
N SER A 63 -2.86 19.97 -12.56
CA SER A 63 -3.55 21.23 -12.84
C SER A 63 -5.02 20.94 -13.17
N LYS A 64 -5.96 21.71 -12.64
CA LYS A 64 -7.40 21.57 -12.93
C LYS A 64 -7.67 21.51 -14.43
N TRP A 65 -6.89 22.20 -15.23
CA TRP A 65 -6.92 22.15 -16.70
C TRP A 65 -6.52 20.79 -17.27
N ARG A 66 -5.52 20.13 -16.67
CA ARG A 66 -5.13 18.77 -17.06
C ARG A 66 -6.23 17.78 -16.75
N LEU A 67 -6.83 17.85 -15.55
CA LEU A 67 -7.96 17.00 -15.15
C LEU A 67 -9.17 17.21 -16.06
N LEU A 68 -9.45 18.46 -16.47
CA LEU A 68 -10.51 18.76 -17.43
C LEU A 68 -10.20 18.16 -18.80
N TRP A 69 -8.98 18.35 -19.32
CA TRP A 69 -8.57 17.76 -20.60
C TRP A 69 -8.64 16.23 -20.59
N GLU A 70 -8.16 15.59 -19.53
CA GLU A 70 -8.27 14.14 -19.35
C GLU A 70 -9.73 13.67 -19.21
N SER A 71 -10.65 14.54 -18.84
CA SER A 71 -12.08 14.22 -18.77
C SER A 71 -12.77 14.38 -20.12
N VAL A 72 -12.25 15.24 -20.99
CA VAL A 72 -12.72 15.39 -22.39
C VAL A 72 -12.13 14.28 -23.28
N ALA A 73 -10.89 13.88 -23.05
CA ALA A 73 -10.19 12.91 -23.89
C ALA A 73 -10.51 11.43 -23.54
N THR A 74 -11.71 11.15 -23.05
CA THR A 74 -12.15 9.76 -22.84
C THR A 74 -12.69 9.17 -24.16
N PRO A 75 -12.59 7.84 -24.39
CA PRO A 75 -13.09 7.21 -25.60
C PRO A 75 -14.55 7.53 -25.90
N PHE A 76 -15.41 7.54 -24.88
CA PHE A 76 -16.84 7.87 -25.01
C PHE A 76 -17.03 9.31 -25.46
N THR A 77 -16.43 10.28 -24.78
CA THR A 77 -16.57 11.70 -25.12
C THR A 77 -16.02 12.00 -26.51
N VAL A 78 -14.92 11.34 -26.90
CA VAL A 78 -14.35 11.49 -28.26
C VAL A 78 -15.31 10.97 -29.32
N VAL A 79 -15.84 9.74 -29.14
CA VAL A 79 -16.81 9.18 -30.10
C VAL A 79 -18.09 10.01 -30.13
N LEU A 80 -18.62 10.44 -28.99
CA LEU A 80 -19.80 11.29 -28.91
C LEU A 80 -19.55 12.64 -29.59
N LEU A 81 -18.35 13.22 -29.43
CA LEU A 81 -17.96 14.46 -30.13
C LEU A 81 -17.91 14.24 -31.65
N VAL A 82 -17.28 13.14 -32.10
CA VAL A 82 -17.23 12.80 -33.54
C VAL A 82 -18.62 12.60 -34.10
N LEU A 83 -19.50 11.87 -33.40
CA LEU A 83 -20.89 11.70 -33.82
C LEU A 83 -21.67 13.03 -33.87
N THR A 84 -21.47 13.89 -32.86
CA THR A 84 -22.08 15.22 -32.83
C THR A 84 -21.64 16.07 -34.02
N LEU A 85 -20.32 16.07 -34.32
CA LEU A 85 -19.78 16.78 -35.47
C LEU A 85 -20.26 16.21 -36.81
N LEU A 86 -20.36 14.90 -36.92
CA LEU A 86 -20.86 14.22 -38.12
C LEU A 86 -22.35 14.55 -38.35
N THR A 87 -23.17 14.49 -37.32
CA THR A 87 -24.58 14.83 -37.37
C THR A 87 -24.76 16.32 -37.73
N LEU A 88 -23.94 17.18 -37.15
CA LEU A 88 -23.93 18.61 -37.47
C LEU A 88 -23.57 18.87 -38.95
N PHE A 89 -22.53 18.15 -39.43
CA PHE A 89 -22.12 18.24 -40.85
C PHE A 89 -23.22 17.76 -41.80
N THR A 90 -23.81 16.59 -41.52
CA THR A 90 -24.87 16.02 -42.36
C THR A 90 -26.12 16.90 -42.35
N SER A 91 -26.56 17.38 -41.17
CA SER A 91 -27.81 18.17 -41.04
C SER A 91 -27.71 19.60 -41.58
N TYR A 92 -26.55 20.23 -41.57
CA TYR A 92 -26.39 21.63 -41.96
C TYR A 92 -25.64 21.85 -43.29
N ILE A 93 -24.80 20.90 -43.71
CA ILE A 93 -23.95 21.07 -44.90
C ILE A 93 -24.45 20.24 -46.08
N LEU A 94 -24.89 19.00 -45.86
CA LEU A 94 -25.34 18.09 -46.91
C LEU A 94 -26.82 18.23 -47.25
N ILE A 95 -27.69 18.63 -46.30
CA ILE A 95 -29.12 18.75 -46.46
C ILE A 95 -29.59 20.15 -46.07
N PRO A 96 -29.45 21.19 -46.94
CA PRO A 96 -29.70 22.57 -46.58
C PRO A 96 -31.18 22.95 -46.47
N GLN A 97 -32.16 22.11 -46.78
CA GLN A 97 -33.57 22.47 -46.80
C GLN A 97 -34.43 21.50 -46.00
N GLY A 98 -34.87 21.97 -44.81
CA GLY A 98 -36.19 21.67 -44.28
C GLY A 98 -36.34 20.79 -43.05
N ASN A 99 -35.39 19.99 -42.60
CA ASN A 99 -35.52 19.30 -41.30
C ASN A 99 -34.16 19.20 -40.64
N SER A 100 -33.67 20.30 -40.08
CA SER A 100 -32.53 20.24 -39.21
C SER A 100 -32.92 19.56 -37.89
N ASP A 101 -32.34 18.40 -37.61
CA ASP A 101 -32.48 17.70 -36.31
C ASP A 101 -31.76 18.44 -35.19
N SER A 102 -32.09 19.73 -35.02
CA SER A 102 -31.49 20.63 -34.03
C SER A 102 -31.64 20.08 -32.62
N ILE A 103 -32.73 19.37 -32.33
CA ILE A 103 -32.97 18.79 -31.00
C ILE A 103 -32.01 17.59 -30.75
N THR A 104 -31.81 16.73 -31.73
CA THR A 104 -30.85 15.64 -31.64
C THR A 104 -29.44 16.16 -31.33
N ILE A 105 -28.98 17.21 -32.02
CA ILE A 105 -27.69 17.85 -31.78
C ILE A 105 -27.63 18.43 -30.36
N ILE A 106 -28.70 19.14 -29.92
CA ILE A 106 -28.77 19.69 -28.55
C ILE A 106 -28.68 18.57 -27.52
N VAL A 107 -29.37 17.44 -27.69
CA VAL A 107 -29.35 16.29 -26.79
C VAL A 107 -27.92 15.71 -26.74
N MET A 108 -27.26 15.52 -27.90
CA MET A 108 -25.85 15.02 -27.94
C MET A 108 -24.88 15.97 -27.23
N VAL A 109 -25.03 17.29 -27.40
CA VAL A 109 -24.22 18.29 -26.71
C VAL A 109 -24.48 18.27 -25.21
N ILE A 110 -25.72 18.13 -24.75
CA ILE A 110 -26.04 17.97 -23.32
C ILE A 110 -25.39 16.69 -22.77
N MET A 111 -25.47 15.56 -23.48
CA MET A 111 -24.84 14.31 -23.10
C MET A 111 -23.32 14.48 -22.98
N LEU A 112 -22.68 15.16 -23.91
CA LEU A 112 -21.23 15.44 -23.87
C LEU A 112 -20.89 16.28 -22.65
N ILE A 113 -21.66 17.34 -22.37
CA ILE A 113 -21.44 18.19 -21.20
C ILE A 113 -21.61 17.39 -19.90
N VAL A 114 -22.67 16.59 -19.79
CA VAL A 114 -22.93 15.75 -18.60
C VAL A 114 -21.82 14.74 -18.38
N SER A 115 -21.37 14.03 -19.43
CA SER A 115 -20.30 13.06 -19.33
C SER A 115 -18.98 13.71 -18.87
N VAL A 116 -18.58 14.82 -19.50
CA VAL A 116 -17.35 15.56 -19.12
C VAL A 116 -17.45 16.08 -17.69
N LEU A 117 -18.61 16.65 -17.30
CA LEU A 117 -18.82 17.21 -15.96
C LEU A 117 -18.73 16.14 -14.86
N VAL A 118 -19.38 15.00 -15.06
CA VAL A 118 -19.36 13.88 -14.12
C VAL A 118 -17.94 13.37 -13.95
N ASN A 119 -17.22 13.12 -15.05
CA ASN A 119 -15.82 12.68 -15.03
C ASN A 119 -14.91 13.70 -14.31
N PHE A 120 -15.08 14.98 -14.58
CA PHE A 120 -14.28 16.05 -14.00
C PHE A 120 -14.52 16.20 -12.49
N ILE A 121 -15.78 16.21 -12.05
CA ILE A 121 -16.13 16.29 -10.62
C ILE A 121 -15.56 15.10 -9.86
N GLN A 122 -15.66 13.88 -10.39
CA GLN A 122 -15.13 12.69 -9.78
C GLN A 122 -13.59 12.75 -9.64
N LYS A 123 -12.88 13.16 -10.70
CA LYS A 123 -11.41 13.30 -10.66
C LYS A 123 -10.96 14.34 -9.63
N ILE A 124 -11.64 15.49 -9.54
CA ILE A 124 -11.34 16.51 -8.52
C ILE A 124 -11.56 15.95 -7.10
N LYS A 125 -12.68 15.24 -6.88
CA LYS A 125 -12.98 14.68 -5.57
C LYS A 125 -11.92 13.66 -5.14
N ILE A 126 -11.52 12.75 -6.05
CA ILE A 126 -10.48 11.75 -5.80
C ILE A 126 -9.14 12.43 -5.49
N ALA A 127 -8.70 13.39 -6.32
CA ALA A 127 -7.45 14.11 -6.12
C ALA A 127 -7.39 14.80 -4.74
N ARG A 128 -8.48 15.49 -4.35
CA ARG A 128 -8.57 16.17 -3.04
C ARG A 128 -8.46 15.21 -1.87
N VAL A 129 -9.14 14.07 -1.92
CA VAL A 129 -9.10 13.07 -0.83
C VAL A 129 -7.71 12.44 -0.75
N THR A 130 -7.09 12.13 -1.90
CA THR A 130 -5.73 11.58 -1.93
C THR A 130 -4.73 12.55 -1.28
N ASP A 131 -4.79 13.84 -1.62
CA ASP A 131 -3.92 14.86 -1.00
C ASP A 131 -4.13 14.95 0.51
N GLN A 132 -5.38 14.88 0.99
CA GLN A 132 -5.70 14.92 2.42
C GLN A 132 -5.17 13.68 3.19
N LEU A 133 -5.15 12.50 2.57
CA LEU A 133 -4.66 11.27 3.19
C LEU A 133 -3.13 11.27 3.26
N LEU A 134 -2.46 11.67 2.19
CA LEU A 134 -0.99 11.70 2.13
C LEU A 134 -0.38 12.67 3.16
N ASN A 135 -1.06 13.79 3.45
CA ASN A 135 -0.59 14.78 4.42
C ASN A 135 -0.75 14.37 5.90
N ARG A 136 -1.29 13.18 6.20
CA ARG A 136 -1.42 12.69 7.58
C ARG A 136 -0.21 11.89 8.08
N VAL A 137 0.65 11.40 7.20
CA VAL A 137 1.88 10.69 7.57
C VAL A 137 3.04 11.63 7.35
N SER A 138 3.59 12.14 8.43
CA SER A 138 4.85 12.89 8.42
C SER A 138 5.94 12.06 9.08
N VAL A 139 7.06 11.90 8.41
CA VAL A 139 8.31 11.45 9.03
C VAL A 139 8.85 12.63 9.82
N THR A 140 9.26 12.43 11.06
CA THR A 140 9.83 13.46 11.93
C THR A 140 11.34 13.33 12.02
N THR A 141 12.02 14.40 12.35
CA THR A 141 13.48 14.45 12.47
C THR A 141 13.86 15.26 13.72
N ASN A 142 14.90 14.79 14.42
CA ASN A 142 15.43 15.45 15.60
C ASN A 142 16.39 16.57 15.21
N ILE A 143 15.91 17.81 15.29
CA ILE A 143 16.63 19.03 14.88
C ILE A 143 17.05 19.83 16.11
N ARG A 144 18.25 20.36 16.08
CA ARG A 144 18.73 21.27 17.11
C ARG A 144 18.45 22.74 16.71
N ARG A 145 17.53 23.40 17.44
CA ARG A 145 17.20 24.84 17.27
C ARG A 145 17.21 25.56 18.60
N ASP A 146 17.67 26.81 18.63
CA ASP A 146 17.77 27.63 19.83
C ASP A 146 18.51 26.90 21.00
N GLY A 147 19.48 26.04 20.70
CA GLY A 147 20.22 25.22 21.67
C GLY A 147 19.49 23.98 22.20
N HIS A 148 18.25 23.73 21.79
CA HIS A 148 17.42 22.60 22.24
C HIS A 148 17.13 21.64 21.10
N ASN A 149 17.01 20.34 21.45
CA ASN A 149 16.58 19.32 20.51
C ASN A 149 15.05 19.35 20.40
N VAL A 150 14.54 19.49 19.18
CA VAL A 150 13.11 19.54 18.87
C VAL A 150 12.82 18.55 17.76
N GLU A 151 11.78 17.77 17.91
CA GLU A 151 11.30 16.85 16.87
C GLU A 151 10.33 17.60 15.95
N LEU A 152 10.69 17.73 14.67
CA LEU A 152 9.89 18.42 13.66
C LEU A 152 9.65 17.51 12.44
N PRO A 153 8.54 17.73 11.70
CA PRO A 153 8.32 17.08 10.41
C PRO A 153 9.47 17.34 9.44
N THR A 154 9.86 16.33 8.66
CA THR A 154 11.00 16.45 7.71
C THR A 154 10.80 17.52 6.65
N ASP A 155 9.55 17.87 6.28
CA ASP A 155 9.23 18.96 5.35
C ASP A 155 9.51 20.37 5.95
N GLU A 156 9.71 20.45 7.27
CA GLU A 156 10.09 21.68 7.98
C GLU A 156 11.60 21.91 8.12
N VAL A 157 12.41 20.93 7.67
CA VAL A 157 13.87 21.04 7.62
C VAL A 157 14.27 22.15 6.66
N VAL A 158 15.22 23.00 7.06
CA VAL A 158 15.75 24.10 6.25
C VAL A 158 17.28 24.04 6.13
N ILE A 159 17.83 24.70 5.13
CA ILE A 159 19.28 24.81 4.96
C ILE A 159 19.88 25.49 6.19
N GLY A 160 20.92 24.90 6.78
CA GLY A 160 21.59 25.35 7.99
C GLY A 160 21.10 24.69 9.27
N ASP A 161 20.03 23.90 9.25
CA ASP A 161 19.61 23.09 10.41
C ASP A 161 20.68 22.08 10.79
N VAL A 162 20.85 21.88 12.11
CA VAL A 162 21.71 20.83 12.68
C VAL A 162 20.82 19.68 13.13
N ILE A 163 21.07 18.50 12.58
CA ILE A 163 20.28 17.30 12.82
C ILE A 163 21.07 16.30 13.63
N ASN A 164 20.47 15.75 14.68
CA ASN A 164 21.01 14.63 15.45
C ASN A 164 20.59 13.31 14.76
N LEU A 165 21.54 12.41 14.60
CA LEU A 165 21.40 11.15 13.87
C LEU A 165 21.69 9.97 14.79
N SER A 166 20.86 8.96 14.72
CA SER A 166 20.97 7.69 15.46
C SER A 166 20.67 6.50 14.54
N ALA A 167 21.03 5.33 14.97
CA ALA A 167 20.73 4.09 14.22
C ALA A 167 19.22 3.96 13.97
N GLY A 168 18.85 3.70 12.72
CA GLY A 168 17.44 3.61 12.25
C GLY A 168 16.91 4.88 11.61
N ASP A 169 17.57 6.03 11.78
CA ASP A 169 17.14 7.29 11.18
C ASP A 169 17.38 7.31 9.66
N MET A 170 16.43 7.84 8.94
CA MET A 170 16.59 8.19 7.53
C MET A 170 17.09 9.63 7.41
N ILE A 171 18.08 9.85 6.55
CA ILE A 171 18.64 11.17 6.30
C ILE A 171 17.61 12.02 5.55
N PRO A 172 17.14 13.14 6.17
CA PRO A 172 16.01 13.91 5.63
C PRO A 172 16.40 14.92 4.53
N ALA A 173 17.68 15.19 4.36
CA ALA A 173 18.22 16.18 3.42
C ALA A 173 19.71 15.93 3.20
N ASP A 174 20.32 16.49 2.13
CA ASP A 174 21.77 16.35 1.97
C ASP A 174 22.49 17.17 3.05
N MET A 175 23.37 16.51 3.80
CA MET A 175 24.04 17.13 4.95
C MET A 175 25.52 16.77 5.05
N LYS A 176 26.28 17.67 5.71
CA LYS A 176 27.67 17.44 6.07
C LYS A 176 27.77 17.08 7.53
N LEU A 177 28.53 16.01 7.85
CA LEU A 177 28.78 15.61 9.22
C LEU A 177 29.61 16.66 9.97
N LEU A 178 29.15 17.00 11.17
CA LEU A 178 29.86 17.85 12.16
C LEU A 178 30.55 17.00 13.21
N THR A 179 29.89 15.89 13.61
CA THR A 179 30.43 14.87 14.53
C THR A 179 29.94 13.50 14.06
N SER A 180 30.74 12.46 14.31
CA SER A 180 30.38 11.07 14.05
C SER A 180 31.03 10.18 15.07
N LYS A 181 30.34 9.12 15.49
CA LYS A 181 30.88 8.05 16.33
C LYS A 181 30.38 6.71 15.82
N ASP A 182 31.28 5.88 15.31
CA ASP A 182 31.01 4.57 14.71
C ASP A 182 29.81 4.58 13.77
N LEU A 183 29.70 5.64 12.96
CA LEU A 183 28.54 5.92 12.12
C LEU A 183 28.66 5.18 10.80
N PHE A 184 27.78 4.21 10.57
CA PHE A 184 27.63 3.49 9.31
C PHE A 184 26.31 3.84 8.63
N CYS A 185 26.39 4.14 7.36
CA CYS A 185 25.25 4.57 6.55
C CYS A 185 25.08 3.65 5.33
N SER A 186 23.86 3.16 5.11
CA SER A 186 23.53 2.41 3.91
C SER A 186 23.09 3.37 2.80
N SER A 187 23.81 3.35 1.68
CA SER A 187 23.52 4.13 0.47
C SER A 187 22.89 3.30 -0.63
N SER A 188 22.47 2.05 -0.34
CA SER A 188 21.91 1.10 -1.31
C SER A 188 20.78 1.67 -2.20
N TYR A 189 20.15 2.75 -1.76
CA TYR A 189 19.11 3.46 -2.51
C TYR A 189 19.68 4.33 -3.64
N LEU A 190 20.88 4.86 -3.49
CA LEU A 190 21.52 5.77 -4.43
C LEU A 190 22.51 5.09 -5.37
N ASP A 191 23.32 4.18 -4.86
CA ASP A 191 24.40 3.51 -5.60
C ASP A 191 24.12 2.03 -5.89
N GLY A 192 23.17 1.43 -5.16
CA GLY A 192 22.80 0.02 -5.28
C GLY A 192 23.75 -0.93 -4.53
N ASP A 193 24.71 -0.42 -3.75
CA ASP A 193 25.58 -1.21 -2.91
C ASP A 193 24.86 -1.58 -1.60
N PRO A 194 24.72 -2.85 -1.26
CA PRO A 194 24.09 -3.28 -0.02
C PRO A 194 24.97 -3.10 1.23
N GLU A 195 26.28 -2.92 1.08
CA GLU A 195 27.20 -2.80 2.20
C GLU A 195 27.16 -1.39 2.83
N PRO A 196 26.94 -1.28 4.17
CA PRO A 196 26.99 0.01 4.84
C PRO A 196 28.40 0.60 4.81
N ALA A 197 28.51 1.88 4.46
CA ALA A 197 29.76 2.61 4.42
C ALA A 197 29.97 3.38 5.72
N GLU A 198 31.20 3.33 6.28
CA GLU A 198 31.58 4.13 7.43
C GLU A 198 31.62 5.62 7.06
N LYS A 199 31.01 6.47 7.90
CA LYS A 199 30.95 7.92 7.72
C LYS A 199 31.66 8.64 8.87
N VAL A 200 32.67 9.45 8.52
CA VAL A 200 33.59 10.09 9.46
C VAL A 200 33.56 11.61 9.27
N ALA A 201 33.26 12.37 10.34
CA ALA A 201 33.18 13.82 10.28
C ALA A 201 34.54 14.50 9.97
N ASN A 202 35.61 14.03 10.63
CA ASN A 202 36.95 14.62 10.55
C ASN A 202 37.83 13.86 9.53
N VAL A 203 37.62 14.10 8.27
CA VAL A 203 38.39 13.45 7.20
C VAL A 203 38.88 14.48 6.17
N ILE A 204 40.08 14.28 5.68
CA ILE A 204 40.67 15.05 4.57
C ILE A 204 40.36 14.35 3.26
N ILE A 205 39.53 14.96 2.44
CA ILE A 205 39.16 14.44 1.11
C ILE A 205 40.33 14.67 0.14
N LYS A 206 40.99 13.58 -0.26
CA LYS A 206 42.14 13.61 -1.21
C LYS A 206 41.63 13.91 -2.63
N PRO A 207 42.48 14.56 -3.49
CA PRO A 207 42.13 14.80 -4.88
C PRO A 207 41.80 13.56 -5.70
N SER A 208 42.33 12.39 -5.35
CA SER A 208 42.04 11.09 -5.98
C SER A 208 40.59 10.64 -5.79
N MET A 209 39.88 11.12 -4.74
CA MET A 209 38.47 10.80 -4.46
C MET A 209 37.50 11.77 -5.17
N SER A 210 37.99 12.69 -6.01
CA SER A 210 37.20 13.80 -6.54
C SER A 210 36.07 13.41 -7.48
N ASN A 211 36.05 12.20 -8.02
CA ASN A 211 35.05 11.77 -9.01
C ASN A 211 33.95 10.87 -8.44
N ASP A 212 34.08 10.46 -7.16
CA ASP A 212 33.13 9.59 -6.49
C ASP A 212 32.47 10.30 -5.30
N TYR A 213 31.66 11.30 -5.61
CA TYR A 213 31.01 12.16 -4.61
C TYR A 213 30.01 11.41 -3.74
N LEU A 214 29.42 10.29 -4.19
CA LEU A 214 28.47 9.48 -3.41
C LEU A 214 29.16 8.78 -2.22
N ASN A 215 30.46 8.47 -2.35
CA ASN A 215 31.25 7.80 -1.33
C ASN A 215 32.07 8.74 -0.44
N TYR A 216 31.76 10.05 -0.43
CA TYR A 216 32.43 10.95 0.50
C TYR A 216 32.12 10.58 1.96
N PRO A 217 33.16 10.34 2.78
CA PRO A 217 32.95 9.85 4.14
C PRO A 217 32.30 10.88 5.08
N ASN A 218 32.38 12.17 4.78
CA ASN A 218 31.83 13.25 5.61
C ASN A 218 30.51 13.85 5.05
N ILE A 219 29.93 13.27 4.01
CA ILE A 219 28.65 13.69 3.42
C ILE A 219 27.62 12.57 3.56
N LEU A 220 26.43 12.95 3.97
CA LEU A 220 25.24 12.11 4.00
C LEU A 220 24.22 12.66 3.01
N TYR A 221 23.50 11.78 2.33
CA TYR A 221 22.55 12.11 1.28
C TYR A 221 21.13 11.78 1.70
N GLU A 222 20.17 12.60 1.27
CA GLU A 222 18.75 12.35 1.48
C GLU A 222 18.35 10.94 1.04
N GLY A 223 17.52 10.26 1.85
CA GLY A 223 17.02 8.92 1.58
C GLY A 223 17.97 7.79 1.93
N THR A 224 19.20 8.08 2.39
CA THR A 224 20.11 7.07 2.98
C THR A 224 19.76 6.84 4.45
N THR A 225 20.15 5.69 5.01
CA THR A 225 19.75 5.28 6.37
C THR A 225 20.97 5.01 7.25
N ILE A 226 20.92 5.46 8.49
CA ILE A 226 21.91 5.14 9.51
C ILE A 226 21.68 3.70 9.98
N VAL A 227 22.68 2.84 9.78
CA VAL A 227 22.63 1.43 10.18
C VAL A 227 23.12 1.26 11.61
N SER A 228 24.20 1.96 11.98
CA SER A 228 24.75 1.94 13.34
C SER A 228 25.46 3.24 13.67
N GLY A 229 25.75 3.46 14.96
CA GLY A 229 26.43 4.64 15.48
C GLY A 229 25.53 5.86 15.63
N SER A 230 26.18 6.99 15.89
CA SER A 230 25.51 8.27 16.08
C SER A 230 26.33 9.44 15.53
N GLY A 231 25.69 10.56 15.27
CA GLY A 231 26.38 11.75 14.77
C GLY A 231 25.49 12.98 14.72
N THR A 232 26.11 14.11 14.33
CA THR A 232 25.38 15.32 14.01
C THR A 232 25.76 15.82 12.62
N GLY A 233 24.79 16.26 11.85
CA GLY A 233 25.02 16.81 10.52
C GLY A 233 24.37 18.17 10.31
N ILE A 234 24.94 19.01 9.44
CA ILE A 234 24.37 20.29 9.02
C ILE A 234 23.81 20.18 7.62
N VAL A 235 22.58 20.61 7.42
CA VAL A 235 21.86 20.57 6.15
C VAL A 235 22.41 21.63 5.18
N PHE A 236 22.76 21.24 3.97
CA PHE A 236 23.22 22.16 2.92
C PHE A 236 22.35 22.15 1.65
N ALA A 237 21.52 21.13 1.42
CA ALA A 237 20.56 21.08 0.31
C ALA A 237 19.27 20.36 0.75
N ILE A 238 18.11 20.84 0.26
CA ILE A 238 16.78 20.36 0.61
C ILE A 238 15.95 20.05 -0.65
N GLY A 239 15.02 19.12 -0.54
CA GLY A 239 14.00 18.78 -1.53
C GLY A 239 14.55 18.57 -2.94
N ASN A 240 14.05 19.32 -3.93
CA ASN A 240 14.48 19.18 -5.32
C ASN A 240 15.96 19.49 -5.61
N HIS A 241 16.66 20.06 -4.66
CA HIS A 241 18.09 20.44 -4.79
C HIS A 241 19.03 19.37 -4.25
N THR A 242 18.53 18.37 -3.54
CA THR A 242 19.31 17.21 -3.08
C THR A 242 19.71 16.30 -4.24
N VAL A 243 20.67 15.41 -4.01
CA VAL A 243 21.06 14.38 -4.97
C VAL A 243 19.88 13.48 -5.29
N PHE A 244 19.18 13.02 -4.25
CA PHE A 244 17.99 12.17 -4.38
C PHE A 244 16.84 12.89 -5.11
N GLY A 245 16.51 14.12 -4.74
CA GLY A 245 15.46 14.92 -5.38
C GLY A 245 15.69 15.13 -6.88
N LYS A 246 16.93 15.35 -7.30
CA LYS A 246 17.30 15.45 -8.72
C LYS A 246 17.18 14.11 -9.45
N GLU A 247 17.55 13.01 -8.81
CA GLU A 247 17.36 11.67 -9.38
C GLU A 247 15.88 11.31 -9.50
N VAL A 248 15.07 11.61 -8.49
CA VAL A 248 13.60 11.40 -8.51
C VAL A 248 12.95 12.22 -9.63
N GLN A 249 13.34 13.46 -9.83
CA GLN A 249 12.87 14.28 -10.98
C GLN A 249 13.24 13.67 -12.32
N ALA A 250 14.45 13.11 -12.44
CA ALA A 250 14.90 12.42 -13.65
C ALA A 250 14.18 11.09 -13.88
N ILE A 251 13.79 10.41 -12.78
CA ILE A 251 13.12 9.11 -12.75
C ILE A 251 11.59 9.22 -12.73
N SER A 252 11.00 10.36 -12.36
CA SER A 252 9.53 10.58 -12.29
C SER A 252 8.80 10.32 -13.61
N ARG A 253 9.53 9.99 -14.66
CA ARG A 253 9.04 9.40 -15.91
C ARG A 253 9.00 7.87 -15.90
N LYS A 254 9.42 7.18 -14.85
CA LYS A 254 9.46 5.71 -14.75
C LYS A 254 8.41 5.17 -13.78
N LYS A 255 7.57 4.35 -14.32
CA LYS A 255 6.53 3.43 -13.83
C LYS A 255 6.48 3.16 -12.32
N VAL A 256 5.35 3.54 -11.73
CA VAL A 256 4.77 2.96 -10.50
C VAL A 256 4.81 1.42 -10.58
N LYS A 257 5.10 0.74 -9.45
CA LYS A 257 4.98 -0.74 -9.36
C LYS A 257 3.61 -1.15 -9.91
N THR A 258 3.57 -1.96 -10.95
CA THR A 258 2.31 -2.50 -11.47
C THR A 258 1.86 -3.64 -10.58
N THR A 259 0.72 -3.46 -9.92
CA THR A 259 0.09 -4.51 -9.10
C THR A 259 -0.44 -5.66 -9.98
N LEU A 260 -0.75 -6.81 -9.37
CA LEU A 260 -1.44 -7.90 -10.06
C LEU A 260 -2.74 -7.40 -10.69
N PHE A 261 -3.51 -6.61 -9.93
CA PHE A 261 -4.73 -5.97 -10.42
C PHE A 261 -4.51 -5.10 -11.67
N ASP A 262 -3.49 -4.24 -11.67
CA ASP A 262 -3.19 -3.38 -12.84
C ASP A 262 -2.87 -4.21 -14.08
N ARG A 263 -2.19 -5.34 -13.91
CA ARG A 263 -1.83 -6.26 -15.00
C ARG A 263 -3.06 -6.94 -15.58
N GLU A 264 -3.91 -7.46 -14.73
CA GLU A 264 -5.15 -8.14 -15.12
C GLU A 264 -6.14 -7.15 -15.76
N MET A 265 -6.24 -5.92 -15.24
CA MET A 265 -7.05 -4.84 -15.82
C MET A 265 -6.59 -4.44 -17.23
N LYS A 266 -5.28 -4.38 -17.46
CA LYS A 266 -4.75 -4.14 -18.81
C LYS A 266 -5.09 -5.28 -19.76
N GLN A 267 -5.08 -6.51 -19.28
CA GLN A 267 -5.49 -7.67 -20.10
C GLN A 267 -6.98 -7.63 -20.41
N LEU A 268 -7.85 -7.30 -19.44
CA LEU A 268 -9.28 -7.12 -19.66
C LEU A 268 -9.54 -6.02 -20.71
N ALA A 269 -8.90 -4.87 -20.55
CA ALA A 269 -9.02 -3.77 -21.52
C ALA A 269 -8.58 -4.22 -22.93
N LYS A 270 -7.50 -4.99 -23.05
CA LYS A 270 -7.04 -5.54 -24.34
C LYS A 270 -8.08 -6.48 -24.98
N ILE A 271 -8.69 -7.36 -24.17
CA ILE A 271 -9.76 -8.26 -24.67
C ILE A 271 -10.94 -7.45 -25.18
N LEU A 272 -11.37 -6.42 -24.46
CA LEU A 272 -12.47 -5.55 -24.85
C LEU A 272 -12.18 -4.76 -26.14
N ILE A 273 -10.95 -4.25 -26.29
CA ILE A 273 -10.51 -3.57 -27.52
C ILE A 273 -10.55 -4.54 -28.72
N VAL A 274 -10.07 -5.77 -28.55
CA VAL A 274 -10.10 -6.77 -29.62
C VAL A 274 -11.55 -7.16 -29.98
N ALA A 275 -12.40 -7.34 -28.96
CA ALA A 275 -13.82 -7.60 -29.18
C ALA A 275 -14.50 -6.46 -29.96
N THR A 276 -14.24 -5.21 -29.57
CA THR A 276 -14.74 -4.02 -30.25
C THR A 276 -14.28 -3.96 -31.72
N ALA A 277 -12.99 -4.23 -31.97
CA ALA A 277 -12.41 -4.26 -33.32
C ALA A 277 -13.03 -5.32 -34.24
N ILE A 278 -13.60 -6.39 -33.67
CA ILE A 278 -14.33 -7.42 -34.45
C ILE A 278 -15.79 -7.04 -34.63
N ILE A 279 -16.44 -6.56 -33.58
CA ILE A 279 -17.89 -6.32 -33.55
C ILE A 279 -18.30 -5.12 -34.40
N ILE A 280 -17.51 -4.03 -34.41
CA ILE A 280 -17.80 -2.85 -35.23
C ILE A 280 -17.93 -3.20 -36.72
N PRO A 281 -16.92 -3.80 -37.37
CA PRO A 281 -17.03 -4.19 -38.76
C PRO A 281 -18.17 -5.19 -39.01
N LEU A 282 -18.39 -6.12 -38.08
CA LEU A 282 -19.48 -7.10 -38.20
C LEU A 282 -20.85 -6.42 -38.25
N LEU A 283 -21.16 -5.53 -37.29
CA LEU A 283 -22.43 -4.80 -37.25
C LEU A 283 -22.57 -3.86 -38.44
N PHE A 284 -21.50 -3.19 -38.83
CA PHE A 284 -21.49 -2.32 -40.02
C PHE A 284 -21.85 -3.09 -41.28
N VAL A 285 -21.20 -4.23 -41.53
CA VAL A 285 -21.46 -5.06 -42.74
C VAL A 285 -22.85 -5.67 -42.69
N ILE A 286 -23.27 -6.22 -41.54
CA ILE A 286 -24.61 -6.82 -41.40
C ILE A 286 -25.68 -5.75 -41.73
N ASN A 287 -25.63 -4.57 -41.12
CA ASN A 287 -26.64 -3.55 -41.33
C ASN A 287 -26.54 -2.94 -42.74
N GLY A 288 -25.34 -2.67 -43.25
CA GLY A 288 -25.13 -2.18 -44.60
C GLY A 288 -25.75 -3.10 -45.69
N LEU A 289 -25.54 -4.41 -45.54
CA LEU A 289 -26.09 -5.43 -46.48
C LEU A 289 -27.61 -5.64 -46.31
N THR A 290 -28.09 -5.61 -45.07
CA THR A 290 -29.53 -5.89 -44.82
C THR A 290 -30.45 -4.71 -44.95
N LYS A 291 -29.98 -3.47 -44.68
CA LYS A 291 -30.78 -2.21 -44.68
C LYS A 291 -30.48 -1.36 -45.91
N GLY A 292 -29.34 -1.53 -46.56
CA GLY A 292 -28.97 -0.73 -47.76
C GLY A 292 -28.40 0.65 -47.44
N ASP A 293 -28.47 1.14 -46.21
CA ASP A 293 -27.91 2.41 -45.77
C ASP A 293 -26.58 2.23 -45.01
N TRP A 294 -25.48 2.45 -45.69
CA TRP A 294 -24.14 2.33 -45.15
C TRP A 294 -23.78 3.46 -44.20
N GLY A 295 -24.35 4.66 -44.38
CA GLY A 295 -24.08 5.81 -43.50
C GLY A 295 -24.67 5.58 -42.11
N GLU A 296 -25.98 5.27 -42.05
CA GLU A 296 -26.67 4.95 -40.80
C GLU A 296 -26.11 3.72 -40.13
N SER A 297 -25.73 2.70 -40.93
CA SER A 297 -25.08 1.48 -40.42
C SER A 297 -23.74 1.76 -39.74
N LEU A 298 -22.91 2.70 -40.26
CA LEU A 298 -21.66 3.12 -39.64
C LEU A 298 -21.90 3.82 -38.31
N ILE A 299 -22.84 4.77 -38.29
CA ILE A 299 -23.19 5.53 -37.07
C ILE A 299 -23.73 4.57 -36.00
N PHE A 300 -24.57 3.61 -36.37
CA PHE A 300 -25.10 2.59 -35.46
C PHE A 300 -23.98 1.68 -34.90
N ALA A 301 -23.08 1.19 -35.74
CA ALA A 301 -21.96 0.35 -35.32
C ALA A 301 -21.03 1.09 -34.38
N LEU A 302 -20.76 2.39 -34.62
CA LEU A 302 -19.97 3.24 -33.73
C LEU A 302 -20.67 3.50 -32.39
N ALA A 303 -22.00 3.74 -32.40
CA ALA A 303 -22.77 3.92 -31.17
C ALA A 303 -22.79 2.65 -30.31
N ALA A 304 -22.94 1.48 -30.94
CA ALA A 304 -22.86 0.18 -30.28
C ALA A 304 -21.46 -0.07 -29.68
N ALA A 305 -20.39 0.32 -30.39
CA ALA A 305 -19.00 0.19 -29.91
C ALA A 305 -18.72 0.99 -28.66
N VAL A 306 -19.33 2.15 -28.52
CA VAL A 306 -19.21 3.00 -27.30
C VAL A 306 -19.62 2.22 -26.05
N GLY A 307 -20.69 1.42 -26.13
CA GLY A 307 -21.11 0.57 -25.03
C GLY A 307 -20.06 -0.45 -24.58
N LEU A 308 -19.17 -0.91 -25.48
CA LEU A 308 -18.10 -1.85 -25.16
C LEU A 308 -16.90 -1.25 -24.44
N THR A 309 -16.77 0.06 -24.44
CA THR A 309 -15.66 0.73 -23.74
C THR A 309 -16.01 0.91 -22.27
N PRO A 310 -15.19 0.34 -21.32
CA PRO A 310 -15.47 0.46 -19.88
C PRO A 310 -15.07 1.84 -19.36
N GLU A 311 -15.74 2.88 -19.82
CA GLU A 311 -15.42 4.28 -19.55
C GLU A 311 -15.46 4.61 -18.06
N VAL A 312 -16.48 4.10 -17.36
CA VAL A 312 -16.71 4.39 -15.94
C VAL A 312 -15.86 3.50 -15.02
N LEU A 313 -15.23 2.46 -15.54
CA LEU A 313 -14.43 1.51 -14.73
C LEU A 313 -13.32 2.17 -13.93
N PRO A 314 -12.44 3.03 -14.49
CA PRO A 314 -11.42 3.70 -13.71
C PRO A 314 -12.02 4.60 -12.61
N ILE A 315 -13.15 5.21 -12.87
CA ILE A 315 -13.87 6.07 -11.90
C ILE A 315 -14.40 5.23 -10.75
N ILE A 316 -15.01 4.09 -11.03
CA ILE A 316 -15.58 3.20 -10.02
C ILE A 316 -14.46 2.57 -9.18
N VAL A 317 -13.38 2.11 -9.81
CA VAL A 317 -12.20 1.58 -9.11
C VAL A 317 -11.64 2.63 -8.15
N ASN A 318 -11.35 3.83 -8.65
CA ASN A 318 -10.82 4.91 -7.82
C ASN A 318 -11.80 5.36 -6.73
N SER A 319 -13.10 5.39 -7.03
CA SER A 319 -14.15 5.72 -6.04
C SER A 319 -14.21 4.68 -4.92
N ASN A 320 -14.11 3.38 -5.26
CA ASN A 320 -14.03 2.28 -4.30
C ASN A 320 -12.77 2.39 -3.43
N LEU A 321 -11.61 2.62 -4.05
CA LEU A 321 -10.33 2.77 -3.33
C LEU A 321 -10.37 3.98 -2.40
N THR A 322 -10.88 5.12 -2.87
CA THR A 322 -11.02 6.33 -2.07
C THR A 322 -11.95 6.12 -0.87
N LYS A 323 -13.09 5.42 -1.09
CA LYS A 323 -14.00 5.07 0.00
C LYS A 323 -13.33 4.15 1.01
N GLY A 324 -12.65 3.09 0.54
CA GLY A 324 -11.90 2.17 1.40
C GLY A 324 -10.83 2.88 2.20
N ALA A 325 -10.03 3.74 1.57
CA ALA A 325 -9.00 4.53 2.25
C ALA A 325 -9.58 5.47 3.32
N LEU A 326 -10.75 6.08 3.07
CA LEU A 326 -11.45 6.90 4.07
C LEU A 326 -11.99 6.06 5.23
N GLU A 327 -12.50 4.86 4.96
CA GLU A 327 -12.97 3.91 5.98
C GLU A 327 -11.78 3.48 6.86
N MET A 328 -10.66 3.04 6.25
CA MET A 328 -9.42 2.70 6.94
C MET A 328 -8.85 3.85 7.77
N SER A 329 -8.89 5.07 7.22
CA SER A 329 -8.39 6.26 7.95
C SER A 329 -9.22 6.64 9.18
N LYS A 330 -10.49 6.27 9.23
CA LYS A 330 -11.33 6.47 10.43
C LYS A 330 -11.00 5.49 11.53
N SER A 331 -10.54 4.30 11.19
CA SER A 331 -10.11 3.26 12.13
C SER A 331 -8.64 3.38 12.53
N GLY A 332 -7.92 4.44 12.10
CA GLY A 332 -6.51 4.65 12.47
C GLY A 332 -5.48 4.05 11.52
N ALA A 333 -5.86 3.79 10.25
CA ALA A 333 -4.93 3.31 9.24
C ALA A 333 -4.82 4.31 8.07
N VAL A 334 -3.63 4.83 7.82
CA VAL A 334 -3.36 5.77 6.72
C VAL A 334 -2.81 5.02 5.51
N VAL A 335 -3.51 5.12 4.39
CA VAL A 335 -3.14 4.48 3.13
C VAL A 335 -2.25 5.43 2.33
N LYS A 336 -0.98 5.07 2.13
CA LYS A 336 -0.02 5.79 1.28
C LYS A 336 -0.19 5.43 -0.20
N GLN A 337 -0.48 4.16 -0.48
CA GLN A 337 -0.69 3.66 -1.84
C GLN A 337 -2.10 3.08 -1.99
N MET A 338 -2.96 3.75 -2.76
CA MET A 338 -4.37 3.34 -2.94
C MET A 338 -4.51 1.91 -3.47
N ASN A 339 -3.62 1.47 -4.38
CA ASN A 339 -3.69 0.12 -4.96
C ASN A 339 -3.40 -0.98 -3.93
N ALA A 340 -2.72 -0.66 -2.82
CA ALA A 340 -2.48 -1.61 -1.73
C ALA A 340 -3.76 -2.13 -1.09
N ILE A 341 -4.85 -1.35 -1.10
CA ILE A 341 -6.16 -1.76 -0.58
C ILE A 341 -6.67 -3.02 -1.29
N GLN A 342 -6.45 -3.11 -2.60
CA GLN A 342 -6.88 -4.28 -3.38
C GLN A 342 -6.00 -5.50 -3.11
N ASN A 343 -4.68 -5.30 -2.98
CA ASN A 343 -3.76 -6.36 -2.60
C ASN A 343 -4.10 -6.90 -1.20
N LEU A 344 -4.40 -5.99 -0.26
CA LEU A 344 -4.81 -6.37 1.09
C LEU A 344 -6.08 -7.24 1.07
N GLY A 345 -7.07 -6.90 0.22
CA GLY A 345 -8.28 -7.72 0.05
C GLY A 345 -8.03 -9.10 -0.59
N SER A 346 -6.94 -9.27 -1.31
CA SER A 346 -6.54 -10.55 -1.93
C SER A 346 -5.52 -11.34 -1.10
N THR A 347 -5.03 -10.78 0.01
CA THR A 347 -4.03 -11.42 0.87
C THR A 347 -4.61 -12.67 1.54
N ASP A 348 -3.89 -13.78 1.40
CA ASP A 348 -4.17 -15.08 2.01
C ASP A 348 -3.05 -15.55 2.96
N VAL A 349 -1.86 -14.93 2.91
CA VAL A 349 -0.77 -15.15 3.85
C VAL A 349 -0.27 -13.80 4.35
N PHE A 350 -0.12 -13.65 5.66
CA PHE A 350 0.42 -12.44 6.26
C PHE A 350 1.64 -12.77 7.13
N CYS A 351 2.81 -12.26 6.73
CA CYS A 351 4.04 -12.42 7.49
C CYS A 351 4.16 -11.26 8.48
N ILE A 352 4.44 -11.57 9.74
CA ILE A 352 4.56 -10.57 10.81
C ILE A 352 5.85 -10.77 11.59
N ASP A 353 6.45 -9.68 12.06
CA ASP A 353 7.51 -9.77 13.06
C ASP A 353 6.88 -10.07 14.43
N LYS A 354 7.56 -10.91 15.24
CA LYS A 354 7.10 -11.30 16.58
C LYS A 354 7.00 -10.10 17.52
N THR A 355 8.12 -9.39 17.65
CA THR A 355 8.29 -8.32 18.66
C THR A 355 7.45 -7.10 18.34
N GLY A 356 6.71 -6.61 19.32
CA GLY A 356 5.84 -5.43 19.18
C GLY A 356 4.58 -5.67 18.31
N THR A 357 4.44 -6.85 17.64
CA THR A 357 3.22 -7.23 16.92
C THR A 357 2.39 -8.20 17.73
N LEU A 358 2.97 -9.37 18.07
CA LEU A 358 2.34 -10.32 18.98
C LEU A 358 2.43 -9.86 20.43
N THR A 359 3.51 -9.15 20.76
CA THR A 359 3.87 -8.71 22.10
C THR A 359 3.57 -7.22 22.31
N GLN A 360 3.51 -6.78 23.59
CA GLN A 360 3.11 -5.41 23.95
C GLN A 360 4.12 -4.34 23.55
N ASN A 361 5.31 -4.72 23.07
CA ASN A 361 6.44 -3.81 22.88
C ASN A 361 6.85 -3.09 24.19
N GLN A 362 6.58 -3.74 25.32
CA GLN A 362 7.02 -3.35 26.64
C GLN A 362 7.93 -4.45 27.16
N VAL A 363 9.21 -4.17 27.16
CA VAL A 363 10.19 -5.07 27.72
C VAL A 363 10.29 -4.77 29.20
N VAL A 364 10.08 -5.78 30.04
CA VAL A 364 10.25 -5.68 31.49
C VAL A 364 11.46 -6.48 31.89
N LEU A 365 12.32 -5.92 32.74
CA LEU A 365 13.41 -6.69 33.37
C LEU A 365 12.80 -7.55 34.48
N GLU A 366 12.66 -8.83 34.19
CA GLU A 366 12.01 -9.79 35.12
C GLU A 366 13.00 -10.30 36.16
N ARG A 367 14.27 -10.53 35.76
CA ARG A 367 15.34 -11.07 36.62
C ARG A 367 16.69 -10.46 36.28
N HIS A 368 17.54 -10.29 37.34
CA HIS A 368 18.93 -9.89 37.26
C HIS A 368 19.80 -10.82 38.14
N TYR A 369 20.15 -11.94 37.53
CA TYR A 369 20.82 -13.07 38.23
C TYR A 369 22.35 -13.03 38.11
N ASP A 370 23.07 -13.41 39.20
CA ASP A 370 24.48 -13.81 39.13
C ASP A 370 24.63 -15.20 38.48
N LEU A 371 25.86 -15.72 38.44
CA LEU A 371 26.16 -17.00 37.81
C LEU A 371 25.68 -18.22 38.65
N ASP A 372 25.19 -18.01 39.88
CA ASP A 372 24.51 -19.00 40.71
C ASP A 372 22.98 -18.83 40.71
N MET A 373 22.43 -18.04 39.79
CA MET A 373 21.00 -17.77 39.66
C MET A 373 20.38 -17.08 40.92
N GLN A 374 21.19 -16.21 41.59
CA GLN A 374 20.74 -15.39 42.70
C GLN A 374 20.58 -13.95 42.25
N GLU A 375 19.51 -13.28 42.64
CA GLU A 375 19.35 -11.86 42.38
C GLU A 375 20.36 -11.04 43.19
N THR A 376 21.10 -10.17 42.51
CA THR A 376 22.11 -9.33 43.17
C THR A 376 22.05 -7.89 42.69
N PRO A 377 22.12 -6.91 43.63
CA PRO A 377 22.15 -5.49 43.26
C PRO A 377 23.33 -5.09 42.37
N GLN A 378 24.43 -5.84 42.40
CA GLN A 378 25.63 -5.57 41.59
C GLN A 378 25.33 -5.68 40.08
N ILE A 379 24.58 -6.73 39.67
CA ILE A 379 24.21 -6.92 38.25
C ILE A 379 23.34 -5.78 37.78
N LEU A 380 22.35 -5.40 38.56
CA LEU A 380 21.46 -4.30 38.24
C LEU A 380 22.19 -2.95 38.18
N LYS A 381 23.16 -2.70 39.14
CA LYS A 381 24.00 -1.49 39.16
C LYS A 381 24.83 -1.35 37.89
N PHE A 382 25.54 -2.41 37.48
CA PHE A 382 26.37 -2.38 36.25
C PHE A 382 25.50 -2.23 35.01
N SER A 383 24.38 -2.90 34.96
CA SER A 383 23.42 -2.77 33.86
C SER A 383 22.84 -1.38 33.78
N TYR A 384 22.54 -0.75 34.92
CA TYR A 384 22.10 0.65 34.99
C TYR A 384 23.16 1.62 34.47
N LEU A 385 24.43 1.47 34.85
CA LEU A 385 25.53 2.30 34.34
C LEU A 385 25.59 2.22 32.81
N ASN A 386 25.51 0.99 32.26
CA ASN A 386 25.53 0.79 30.82
C ASN A 386 24.30 1.42 30.13
N ALA A 387 23.09 1.27 30.68
CA ALA A 387 21.86 1.79 30.10
C ALA A 387 21.74 3.32 30.25
N TYR A 388 22.09 3.85 31.43
CA TYR A 388 21.92 5.28 31.73
C TYR A 388 22.88 6.18 30.95
N TYR A 389 24.15 5.80 30.86
CA TYR A 389 25.19 6.63 30.25
C TYR A 389 25.30 6.50 28.71
N GLN A 390 24.50 5.64 28.11
CA GLN A 390 24.40 5.54 26.65
C GLN A 390 23.82 6.85 26.07
N THR A 391 24.36 7.28 24.93
CA THR A 391 23.88 8.48 24.22
C THR A 391 22.74 8.12 23.25
N GLY A 392 21.80 9.01 23.05
CA GLY A 392 20.70 8.82 22.09
C GLY A 392 19.38 8.43 22.75
N VAL A 393 18.46 7.90 21.93
CA VAL A 393 17.16 7.41 22.39
C VAL A 393 17.36 6.05 23.02
N LYS A 394 16.96 5.92 24.31
CA LYS A 394 17.00 4.65 25.02
C LYS A 394 16.06 3.65 24.36
N ASP A 395 16.56 2.45 24.06
CA ASP A 395 15.72 1.38 23.61
C ASP A 395 14.86 0.79 24.75
N LEU A 396 14.00 -0.15 24.45
CA LEU A 396 13.08 -0.74 25.45
C LEU A 396 13.84 -1.56 26.51
N ILE A 397 14.94 -2.18 26.15
CA ILE A 397 15.78 -2.97 27.04
C ILE A 397 16.47 -2.06 28.04
N ASP A 398 17.00 -0.91 27.57
CA ASP A 398 17.65 0.10 28.44
C ASP A 398 16.66 0.75 29.38
N LYS A 399 15.45 1.07 28.89
CA LYS A 399 14.37 1.62 29.73
C LYS A 399 13.98 0.65 30.83
N ALA A 400 13.80 -0.63 30.51
CA ALA A 400 13.48 -1.65 31.50
C ALA A 400 14.53 -1.76 32.62
N VAL A 401 15.81 -1.64 32.29
CA VAL A 401 16.89 -1.61 33.28
C VAL A 401 16.85 -0.33 34.15
N ILE A 402 16.59 0.83 33.51
CA ILE A 402 16.54 2.11 34.23
C ILE A 402 15.34 2.13 35.17
N ASP A 403 14.18 1.63 34.74
CA ASP A 403 12.95 1.56 35.54
C ASP A 403 13.16 0.62 36.75
N ALA A 404 13.65 -0.61 36.51
CA ALA A 404 13.94 -1.56 37.59
C ALA A 404 14.99 -1.03 38.59
N ALA A 405 16.05 -0.38 38.10
CA ALA A 405 17.06 0.23 38.97
C ALA A 405 16.49 1.40 39.79
N GLY A 406 15.52 2.16 39.23
CA GLY A 406 14.86 3.23 39.97
C GLY A 406 13.99 2.74 41.16
N ASP A 407 13.47 1.50 41.05
CA ASP A 407 12.66 0.88 42.10
C ASP A 407 13.55 0.20 43.18
N GLU A 408 14.72 -0.34 42.81
CA GLU A 408 15.52 -1.19 43.67
C GLU A 408 16.81 -0.56 44.21
N LEU A 409 17.35 0.49 43.54
CA LEU A 409 18.65 1.09 43.86
C LEU A 409 18.54 2.60 44.15
N ASP A 410 19.48 3.15 44.94
CA ASP A 410 19.63 4.63 45.00
C ASP A 410 20.39 5.10 43.76
N VAL A 411 19.64 5.37 42.69
CA VAL A 411 20.18 5.85 41.42
C VAL A 411 20.91 7.19 41.54
N ASN A 412 20.54 8.06 42.54
CA ASN A 412 21.19 9.33 42.75
C ASN A 412 22.60 9.17 43.32
N GLU A 413 22.82 8.16 44.17
CA GLU A 413 24.14 7.79 44.70
C GLU A 413 25.02 7.28 43.53
N ILE A 414 24.51 6.36 42.71
CA ILE A 414 25.23 5.84 41.55
C ILE A 414 25.65 6.95 40.58
N GLN A 415 24.75 7.92 40.30
CA GLN A 415 25.06 9.07 39.42
C GLN A 415 26.11 10.03 40.01
N ARG A 416 26.25 10.14 41.31
CA ARG A 416 27.32 10.91 41.94
C ARG A 416 28.67 10.22 41.90
N ASP A 417 28.65 8.89 42.06
CA ASP A 417 29.87 8.10 42.21
C ASP A 417 30.50 7.81 40.85
N TYR A 418 29.76 7.79 39.78
CA TYR A 418 30.24 7.44 38.44
C TYR A 418 30.07 8.59 37.43
N ASN A 419 31.12 8.83 36.64
CA ASN A 419 31.08 9.77 35.51
C ASN A 419 31.36 9.03 34.20
N LYS A 420 30.60 9.37 33.14
CA LYS A 420 30.84 8.85 31.81
C LYS A 420 32.14 9.35 31.21
N ILE A 421 32.96 8.46 30.68
CA ILE A 421 34.15 8.78 29.91
C ILE A 421 33.85 8.65 28.41
N ASP A 422 33.32 7.50 28.00
CA ASP A 422 33.07 7.18 26.60
C ASP A 422 32.01 6.09 26.46
N GLU A 423 31.63 5.75 25.22
CA GLU A 423 30.75 4.61 24.93
C GLU A 423 31.14 3.95 23.60
N ILE A 424 30.82 2.68 23.47
CA ILE A 424 30.88 1.92 22.23
C ILE A 424 29.44 1.55 21.89
N PRO A 425 28.81 2.23 20.88
CA PRO A 425 27.40 2.04 20.57
C PRO A 425 27.06 0.61 20.18
N PHE A 426 25.76 0.27 20.27
CA PHE A 426 25.27 -1.03 19.84
C PHE A 426 25.50 -1.23 18.35
N ASP A 427 25.89 -2.45 17.98
CA ASP A 427 26.07 -2.89 16.62
C ASP A 427 25.37 -4.23 16.41
N TYR A 428 24.59 -4.34 15.34
CA TYR A 428 23.81 -5.55 15.03
C TYR A 428 24.67 -6.79 14.71
N THR A 429 25.88 -6.59 14.22
CA THR A 429 26.82 -7.67 13.93
C THR A 429 27.47 -8.18 15.21
N ARG A 430 27.90 -7.26 16.08
CA ARG A 430 28.50 -7.56 17.36
C ARG A 430 27.48 -7.97 18.42
N LYS A 431 26.23 -7.56 18.30
CA LYS A 431 25.10 -7.80 19.23
C LYS A 431 25.42 -7.43 20.68
N ARG A 432 26.19 -6.36 20.91
CA ARG A 432 26.59 -5.86 22.22
C ARG A 432 26.89 -4.38 22.19
N MET A 433 26.94 -3.80 23.39
CA MET A 433 27.25 -2.40 23.61
C MET A 433 28.03 -2.22 24.90
N SER A 434 28.87 -1.21 24.95
CA SER A 434 29.71 -0.92 26.12
C SER A 434 29.66 0.56 26.48
N VAL A 435 29.80 0.82 27.80
CA VAL A 435 29.98 2.17 28.32
C VAL A 435 31.20 2.18 29.21
N VAL A 436 32.01 3.23 29.09
CA VAL A 436 33.18 3.44 29.97
C VAL A 436 32.85 4.53 30.96
N VAL A 437 32.98 4.18 32.25
CA VAL A 437 32.74 5.11 33.34
C VAL A 437 33.98 5.16 34.24
N VAL A 438 34.14 6.23 34.99
CA VAL A 438 35.14 6.37 36.05
C VAL A 438 34.43 6.35 37.39
N ASP A 439 34.96 5.53 38.34
CA ASP A 439 34.54 5.49 39.73
C ASP A 439 35.32 6.56 40.50
N ASN A 440 34.60 7.48 41.12
CA ASN A 440 35.21 8.59 41.85
C ASN A 440 35.49 8.27 43.32
N ASP A 441 34.81 7.29 43.95
CA ASP A 441 34.91 7.05 45.38
C ASP A 441 35.76 5.86 45.83
N GLU A 442 35.56 4.65 45.28
CA GLU A 442 36.20 3.42 45.82
C GLU A 442 37.55 3.08 45.20
N HIS A 443 37.83 3.47 43.96
CA HIS A 443 38.95 2.99 43.16
C HIS A 443 39.90 4.08 42.64
N HIS A 444 39.90 5.28 43.23
CA HIS A 444 40.85 6.38 42.93
C HIS A 444 40.97 6.69 41.42
N GLY A 445 39.84 6.78 40.70
CA GLY A 445 39.82 7.14 39.29
C GLY A 445 40.09 5.97 38.33
N GLN A 446 39.77 4.73 38.71
CA GLN A 446 39.86 3.58 37.81
C GLN A 446 38.72 3.62 36.76
N HIS A 447 39.07 3.33 35.50
CA HIS A 447 38.10 3.23 34.41
C HIS A 447 37.45 1.84 34.45
N LEU A 448 36.12 1.84 34.31
CA LEU A 448 35.31 0.65 34.26
C LEU A 448 34.60 0.61 32.90
N LEU A 449 34.92 -0.40 32.08
CA LEU A 449 34.15 -0.70 30.85
C LEU A 449 33.08 -1.72 31.23
N VAL A 450 31.82 -1.35 31.09
CA VAL A 450 30.65 -2.22 31.30
C VAL A 450 30.04 -2.58 29.96
N THR A 451 29.92 -3.88 29.68
CA THR A 451 29.38 -4.41 28.43
C THR A 451 28.18 -5.29 28.71
N LYS A 452 27.11 -5.11 27.93
CA LYS A 452 25.97 -6.04 27.89
C LYS A 452 25.75 -6.51 26.45
N GLY A 453 25.32 -7.76 26.28
CA GLY A 453 25.11 -8.31 24.95
C GLY A 453 24.59 -9.73 24.90
N ALA A 454 24.38 -10.22 23.68
CA ALA A 454 23.96 -11.60 23.43
C ALA A 454 25.05 -12.60 23.92
N ALA A 455 24.62 -13.74 24.45
CA ALA A 455 25.45 -14.73 25.08
C ALA A 455 26.66 -15.17 24.22
N GLU A 456 26.43 -15.50 22.96
CA GLU A 456 27.49 -15.96 22.05
C GLU A 456 28.59 -14.91 21.86
N GLY A 457 28.16 -13.64 21.65
CA GLY A 457 29.07 -12.51 21.46
C GLY A 457 29.87 -12.19 22.73
N MET A 458 29.25 -12.29 23.92
CA MET A 458 29.87 -12.02 25.20
C MET A 458 30.85 -13.13 25.60
N LEU A 459 30.47 -14.41 25.43
CA LEU A 459 31.36 -15.56 25.71
C LEU A 459 32.60 -15.62 24.80
N ALA A 460 32.51 -15.06 23.60
CA ALA A 460 33.62 -15.00 22.64
C ALA A 460 34.72 -14.00 23.05
N ILE A 461 34.33 -12.90 23.74
CA ILE A 461 35.25 -11.81 24.13
C ILE A 461 35.64 -11.85 25.62
N SER A 462 35.08 -12.78 26.38
CA SER A 462 35.34 -12.92 27.82
C SER A 462 36.31 -14.06 28.11
N ASN A 463 37.14 -13.87 29.09
CA ASN A 463 38.11 -14.88 29.55
C ASN A 463 38.00 -15.18 31.05
N LYS A 464 37.15 -14.46 31.79
CA LYS A 464 36.94 -14.61 33.21
C LYS A 464 35.46 -14.59 33.58
N VAL A 465 35.18 -15.12 34.76
CA VAL A 465 33.87 -15.05 35.42
C VAL A 465 34.06 -14.56 36.85
N GLU A 466 33.09 -13.86 37.40
CA GLU A 466 33.07 -13.46 38.80
C GLU A 466 31.85 -14.04 39.49
N LEU A 467 32.06 -14.66 40.62
CA LEU A 467 30.99 -15.18 41.47
C LEU A 467 31.36 -14.90 42.94
N ASN A 468 30.42 -14.29 43.68
CA ASN A 468 30.58 -13.92 45.09
C ASN A 468 31.89 -13.16 45.37
N GLY A 469 32.27 -12.24 44.46
CA GLY A 469 33.50 -11.43 44.57
C GLY A 469 34.78 -12.15 44.24
N LYS A 470 34.71 -13.41 43.77
CA LYS A 470 35.92 -14.18 43.32
C LYS A 470 35.93 -14.22 41.79
N VAL A 471 37.05 -13.80 41.22
CA VAL A 471 37.28 -13.84 39.78
C VAL A 471 38.05 -15.11 39.44
N GLU A 472 37.50 -15.93 38.53
CA GLU A 472 38.06 -17.17 38.02
C GLU A 472 38.18 -17.15 36.52
N ASP A 473 38.99 -18.05 35.92
CA ASP A 473 39.11 -18.18 34.48
C ASP A 473 37.83 -18.81 33.89
N LEU A 474 37.36 -18.30 32.74
CA LEU A 474 36.21 -18.82 32.00
C LEU A 474 36.59 -20.15 31.30
N THR A 475 36.42 -21.26 32.01
CA THR A 475 36.66 -22.61 31.50
C THR A 475 35.53 -23.07 30.55
N SER A 476 35.75 -24.19 29.84
CA SER A 476 34.71 -24.82 29.04
C SER A 476 33.51 -25.27 29.88
N GLU A 477 33.74 -25.68 31.12
CA GLU A 477 32.67 -26.06 32.06
C GLU A 477 31.81 -24.86 32.46
N TRP A 478 32.42 -23.69 32.69
CA TRP A 478 31.68 -22.45 32.91
C TRP A 478 30.86 -22.03 31.70
N LYS A 479 31.40 -22.14 30.49
CA LYS A 479 30.65 -21.82 29.26
C LYS A 479 29.44 -22.72 29.09
N GLU A 480 29.58 -24.00 29.31
CA GLU A 480 28.49 -24.97 29.23
C GLU A 480 27.40 -24.68 30.29
N ARG A 481 27.84 -24.41 31.53
CA ARG A 481 26.92 -24.04 32.62
C ARG A 481 26.14 -22.78 32.30
N ILE A 482 26.78 -21.70 31.82
CA ILE A 482 26.16 -20.44 31.44
C ILE A 482 25.15 -20.68 30.33
N LEU A 483 25.48 -21.44 29.29
CA LEU A 483 24.59 -21.75 28.19
C LEU A 483 23.37 -22.58 28.63
N ASN A 484 23.55 -23.55 29.54
CA ASN A 484 22.42 -24.31 30.06
C ASN A 484 21.47 -23.47 30.89
N GLN A 485 21.98 -22.59 31.75
CA GLN A 485 21.14 -21.65 32.51
C GLN A 485 20.39 -20.64 31.60
N ILE A 486 21.01 -20.16 30.53
CA ILE A 486 20.36 -19.33 29.53
C ILE A 486 19.25 -20.11 28.83
N ASN A 487 19.47 -21.38 28.48
CA ASN A 487 18.46 -22.21 27.85
C ASN A 487 17.26 -22.43 28.77
N GLU A 488 17.48 -22.69 30.05
CA GLU A 488 16.39 -22.82 31.04
C GLU A 488 15.55 -21.54 31.13
N LEU A 489 16.16 -20.36 31.20
CA LEU A 489 15.45 -19.07 31.21
C LEU A 489 14.74 -18.80 29.88
N ASN A 490 15.31 -19.20 28.75
CA ASN A 490 14.69 -19.06 27.44
C ASN A 490 13.45 -20.00 27.29
N ASP A 491 13.52 -21.23 27.87
CA ASP A 491 12.38 -22.16 27.88
C ASP A 491 11.20 -21.61 28.70
N ASP A 492 11.49 -20.78 29.71
CA ASP A 492 10.47 -20.00 30.44
C ASP A 492 9.94 -18.77 29.67
N GLY A 493 10.42 -18.54 28.46
CA GLY A 493 9.99 -17.44 27.60
C GLY A 493 10.75 -16.12 27.83
N LEU A 494 11.82 -16.14 28.64
CA LEU A 494 12.63 -14.96 28.94
C LEU A 494 13.75 -14.79 27.91
N ARG A 495 13.97 -13.56 27.49
CA ARG A 495 15.11 -13.19 26.65
C ARG A 495 16.29 -12.83 27.54
N VAL A 496 17.44 -13.48 27.36
CA VAL A 496 18.59 -13.34 28.25
C VAL A 496 19.73 -12.58 27.57
N LEU A 497 20.28 -11.58 28.28
CA LEU A 497 21.54 -10.92 27.93
C LEU A 497 22.57 -11.18 29.04
N LEU A 498 23.85 -11.30 28.67
CA LEU A 498 24.96 -11.36 29.60
C LEU A 498 25.47 -9.95 29.91
N VAL A 499 25.91 -9.77 31.13
CA VAL A 499 26.60 -8.57 31.61
C VAL A 499 28.04 -8.95 32.02
N GLY A 500 28.96 -8.12 31.59
CA GLY A 500 30.36 -8.25 31.93
C GLY A 500 31.04 -6.90 32.04
N TYR A 501 32.21 -6.89 32.66
CA TYR A 501 33.02 -5.70 32.85
C TYR A 501 34.51 -5.94 32.61
N LYS A 502 35.27 -4.86 32.48
CA LYS A 502 36.74 -4.83 32.45
C LYS A 502 37.23 -3.59 33.18
N LEU A 503 38.16 -3.81 34.09
CA LEU A 503 38.83 -2.70 34.80
C LEU A 503 39.99 -2.15 33.96
N ASN A 504 40.13 -0.86 33.90
CA ASN A 504 41.22 -0.14 33.20
C ASN A 504 41.42 -0.63 31.76
N PRO A 505 40.41 -0.55 30.89
CA PRO A 505 40.36 -1.16 29.57
C PRO A 505 41.50 -0.69 28.62
N ALA A 506 41.91 0.59 28.75
CA ALA A 506 42.99 1.19 27.96
C ALA A 506 43.58 2.42 28.65
N PRO A 507 44.77 2.91 28.28
CA PRO A 507 45.23 4.25 28.64
C PRO A 507 44.23 5.30 28.04
N VAL A 508 44.04 6.40 28.77
CA VAL A 508 43.05 7.46 28.40
C VAL A 508 43.12 7.84 26.92
N GLY A 509 42.01 7.66 26.21
CA GLY A 509 41.86 7.90 24.77
C GLY A 509 40.45 7.61 24.30
N GLU A 510 40.18 7.69 22.98
CA GLU A 510 38.92 7.26 22.37
C GLU A 510 38.85 5.71 22.44
N PHE A 511 37.75 5.20 23.05
CA PHE A 511 37.50 3.77 23.13
C PHE A 511 36.72 3.31 21.87
N SER A 512 36.98 2.11 21.42
CA SER A 512 36.43 1.52 20.20
C SER A 512 36.07 0.03 20.40
N ALA A 513 35.42 -0.56 19.41
CA ALA A 513 35.09 -2.00 19.41
C ALA A 513 36.31 -2.94 19.66
N LYS A 514 37.54 -2.46 19.43
CA LYS A 514 38.78 -3.21 19.68
C LYS A 514 39.06 -3.36 21.17
N ASP A 515 38.52 -2.52 22.03
CA ASP A 515 38.73 -2.55 23.48
C ASP A 515 37.79 -3.54 24.18
N GLU A 516 36.76 -4.03 23.47
CA GLU A 516 35.84 -5.06 23.94
C GLU A 516 36.47 -6.45 23.87
N HIS A 517 37.42 -6.74 24.74
CA HIS A 517 38.06 -8.05 24.88
C HIS A 517 38.50 -8.28 26.32
N ASP A 518 38.73 -9.56 26.71
CA ASP A 518 39.14 -9.97 28.05
C ASP A 518 38.18 -9.52 29.16
N LEU A 519 36.87 -9.62 28.90
CA LEU A 519 35.84 -9.26 29.87
C LEU A 519 35.69 -10.33 30.96
N THR A 520 35.20 -9.87 32.11
CA THR A 520 34.77 -10.72 33.23
C THR A 520 33.23 -10.73 33.23
N ILE A 521 32.62 -11.91 33.01
CA ILE A 521 31.15 -12.09 33.06
C ILE A 521 30.73 -12.13 34.53
N ILE A 522 29.66 -11.40 34.86
CA ILE A 522 29.11 -11.30 36.21
C ILE A 522 27.72 -11.89 36.38
N GLY A 523 26.91 -11.95 35.28
CA GLY A 523 25.58 -12.48 35.41
C GLY A 523 24.68 -12.24 34.20
N TYR A 524 23.38 -12.39 34.43
CA TYR A 524 22.31 -12.38 33.45
C TYR A 524 21.29 -11.27 33.71
N LEU A 525 20.78 -10.71 32.62
CA LEU A 525 19.56 -9.94 32.60
C LEU A 525 18.53 -10.73 31.81
N ALA A 526 17.42 -11.07 32.45
CA ALA A 526 16.34 -11.81 31.80
C ALA A 526 15.11 -10.92 31.65
N TYR A 527 14.69 -10.75 30.41
CA TYR A 527 13.61 -9.83 30.02
C TYR A 527 12.38 -10.59 29.57
N LEU A 528 11.22 -10.10 29.99
CA LEU A 528 9.92 -10.56 29.52
C LEU A 528 9.35 -9.56 28.51
N ASP A 529 8.84 -10.08 27.39
CA ASP A 529 8.08 -9.31 26.40
C ASP A 529 6.69 -9.96 26.30
N PRO A 530 5.71 -9.54 27.15
CA PRO A 530 4.43 -10.23 27.27
C PRO A 530 3.60 -10.08 25.99
N PRO A 531 2.82 -11.11 25.59
CA PRO A 531 1.90 -10.99 24.48
C PRO A 531 0.81 -9.95 24.78
N LYS A 532 0.25 -9.33 23.74
CA LYS A 532 -0.91 -8.45 23.85
C LYS A 532 -2.15 -9.28 24.14
N GLU A 533 -3.04 -8.78 24.98
CA GLU A 533 -4.30 -9.46 25.32
C GLU A 533 -5.17 -9.76 24.08
N THR A 534 -5.14 -8.85 23.08
CA THR A 534 -5.93 -8.95 21.85
C THR A 534 -5.35 -9.90 20.80
N THR A 535 -4.09 -10.32 20.94
CA THR A 535 -3.38 -11.09 19.90
C THR A 535 -4.03 -12.44 19.60
N LYS A 536 -4.46 -13.17 20.64
CA LYS A 536 -5.05 -14.50 20.47
C LYS A 536 -6.34 -14.43 19.67
N GLU A 537 -7.25 -13.54 20.03
CA GLU A 537 -8.52 -13.34 19.34
C GLU A 537 -8.30 -12.90 17.89
N ALA A 538 -7.40 -11.92 17.67
CA ALA A 538 -7.08 -11.45 16.33
C ALA A 538 -6.49 -12.53 15.42
N LEU A 539 -5.64 -13.43 15.94
CA LEU A 539 -5.10 -14.57 15.19
C LEU A 539 -6.19 -15.60 14.83
N GLU A 540 -7.12 -15.86 15.76
CA GLU A 540 -8.28 -16.73 15.50
C GLU A 540 -9.20 -16.13 14.43
N ASP A 541 -9.45 -14.82 14.46
CA ASP A 541 -10.27 -14.12 13.46
C ASP A 541 -9.61 -14.12 12.10
N LEU A 542 -8.32 -13.80 12.00
CA LEU A 542 -7.56 -13.88 10.74
C LEU A 542 -7.63 -15.29 10.13
N LYS A 543 -7.48 -16.32 10.95
CA LYS A 543 -7.60 -17.72 10.52
C LYS A 543 -9.02 -18.08 10.05
N ASN A 544 -10.05 -17.63 10.78
CA ASN A 544 -11.45 -17.80 10.38
C ASN A 544 -11.77 -17.11 9.05
N ASP A 545 -11.04 -16.05 8.76
CA ASP A 545 -11.12 -15.28 7.53
C ASP A 545 -10.18 -15.77 6.43
N ASN A 546 -9.60 -16.96 6.62
CA ASN A 546 -8.69 -17.61 5.68
C ASN A 546 -7.46 -16.77 5.35
N VAL A 547 -6.85 -16.19 6.37
CA VAL A 547 -5.54 -15.55 6.30
C VAL A 547 -4.57 -16.32 7.20
N ASP A 548 -3.60 -16.98 6.59
CA ASP A 548 -2.55 -17.69 7.32
C ASP A 548 -1.50 -16.70 7.82
N VAL A 549 -1.25 -16.69 9.12
CA VAL A 549 -0.25 -15.81 9.72
C VAL A 549 1.04 -16.57 9.91
N LYS A 550 2.14 -16.00 9.38
CA LYS A 550 3.49 -16.56 9.52
C LYS A 550 4.38 -15.62 10.33
N ILE A 551 5.01 -16.16 11.35
CA ILE A 551 5.84 -15.41 12.31
C ILE A 551 7.29 -15.44 11.88
N PHE A 552 7.89 -14.27 11.72
CA PHE A 552 9.28 -14.07 11.42
C PHE A 552 9.97 -13.42 12.63
N THR A 553 11.03 -14.03 13.12
CA THR A 553 11.78 -13.46 14.24
C THR A 553 13.28 -13.72 14.12
N GLY A 554 14.07 -12.83 14.71
CA GLY A 554 15.51 -13.04 14.93
C GLY A 554 15.81 -13.70 16.27
N ASP A 555 14.79 -13.93 17.12
CA ASP A 555 14.94 -14.55 18.44
C ASP A 555 15.15 -16.07 18.32
N ASN A 556 15.53 -16.68 19.43
CA ASN A 556 15.72 -18.12 19.51
C ASN A 556 14.37 -18.88 19.49
N GLU A 557 14.45 -20.18 19.26
CA GLU A 557 13.31 -21.07 19.15
C GLU A 557 12.51 -21.15 20.46
N ALA A 558 13.18 -21.30 21.60
CA ALA A 558 12.53 -21.51 22.90
C ALA A 558 11.62 -20.34 23.29
N VAL A 559 12.12 -19.11 23.28
CA VAL A 559 11.32 -17.90 23.57
C VAL A 559 10.18 -17.75 22.58
N THR A 560 10.41 -18.05 21.30
CA THR A 560 9.37 -17.93 20.27
C THR A 560 8.26 -18.96 20.45
N ARG A 561 8.62 -20.21 20.79
CA ARG A 561 7.65 -21.27 21.10
C ARG A 561 6.80 -20.92 22.32
N ALA A 562 7.41 -20.42 23.39
CA ALA A 562 6.69 -20.04 24.62
C ALA A 562 5.62 -18.97 24.33
N ILE A 563 5.97 -17.91 23.60
CA ILE A 563 5.03 -16.85 23.21
C ILE A 563 3.97 -17.37 22.24
N ALA A 564 4.35 -18.16 21.23
CA ALA A 564 3.43 -18.72 20.25
C ALA A 564 2.37 -19.62 20.88
N LEU A 565 2.75 -20.43 21.87
CA LEU A 565 1.80 -21.25 22.64
C LEU A 565 0.79 -20.40 23.42
N GLN A 566 1.25 -19.32 24.06
CA GLN A 566 0.35 -18.42 24.83
C GLN A 566 -0.71 -17.77 23.94
N VAL A 567 -0.35 -17.43 22.69
CA VAL A 567 -1.29 -16.82 21.73
C VAL A 567 -2.07 -17.84 20.88
N GLY A 568 -1.90 -19.16 21.13
CA GLY A 568 -2.69 -20.23 20.50
C GLY A 568 -2.23 -20.65 19.11
N LEU A 569 -0.98 -20.37 18.73
CA LEU A 569 -0.40 -20.83 17.48
C LEU A 569 0.10 -22.28 17.55
N ASN A 570 0.13 -22.96 16.39
CA ASN A 570 0.71 -24.28 16.29
C ASN A 570 2.24 -24.18 16.31
N VAL A 571 2.85 -24.87 17.29
CA VAL A 571 4.30 -24.90 17.47
C VAL A 571 4.93 -26.25 17.09
N ASP A 572 4.20 -27.16 16.46
CA ASP A 572 4.69 -28.51 16.13
C ASP A 572 5.91 -28.45 15.19
N THR A 573 5.91 -27.47 14.28
CA THR A 573 6.98 -27.26 13.31
C THR A 573 7.51 -25.84 13.39
N VAL A 574 8.79 -25.71 13.74
CA VAL A 574 9.54 -24.44 13.71
C VAL A 574 10.78 -24.67 12.86
N TYR A 575 11.10 -23.73 11.97
CA TYR A 575 12.30 -23.82 11.15
C TYR A 575 13.30 -22.72 11.49
N ASP A 576 14.55 -23.15 11.65
CA ASP A 576 15.70 -22.26 11.90
C ASP A 576 16.20 -21.62 10.59
N GLY A 577 16.75 -20.42 10.67
CA GLY A 577 17.30 -19.70 9.53
C GLY A 577 18.37 -20.50 8.77
N LYS A 578 19.18 -21.33 9.43
CA LYS A 578 20.17 -22.19 8.78
C LYS A 578 19.51 -23.25 7.90
N GLN A 579 18.42 -23.86 8.37
CA GLN A 579 17.65 -24.84 7.58
C GLN A 579 17.02 -24.17 6.34
N ILE A 580 16.57 -22.93 6.47
CA ILE A 580 16.02 -22.13 5.36
C ILE A 580 17.12 -21.77 4.35
N ASP A 581 18.33 -21.48 4.83
CA ASP A 581 19.45 -21.13 3.95
C ASP A 581 19.95 -22.33 3.14
N GLU A 582 20.04 -23.50 3.75
CA GLU A 582 20.48 -24.75 3.14
C GLU A 582 19.43 -25.40 2.24
N ALA A 583 18.12 -25.05 2.40
CA ALA A 583 17.01 -25.64 1.65
C ALA A 583 17.09 -25.32 0.14
N SER A 584 16.88 -26.34 -0.68
CA SER A 584 16.68 -26.18 -2.12
C SER A 584 15.38 -25.38 -2.42
N PRO A 585 15.25 -24.78 -3.61
CA PRO A 585 14.03 -24.04 -3.97
C PRO A 585 12.73 -24.88 -3.92
N GLU A 586 12.81 -26.18 -4.21
CA GLU A 586 11.67 -27.09 -4.15
C GLU A 586 11.30 -27.44 -2.69
N GLU A 587 12.27 -27.75 -1.86
CA GLU A 587 12.06 -28.01 -0.42
C GLU A 587 11.53 -26.78 0.30
N LEU A 588 12.06 -25.62 -0.03
CA LEU A 588 11.59 -24.36 0.56
C LEU A 588 10.10 -24.09 0.27
N LYS A 589 9.62 -24.43 -0.92
CA LYS A 589 8.18 -24.33 -1.26
C LYS A 589 7.31 -25.20 -0.37
N GLU A 590 7.79 -26.39 0.01
CA GLU A 590 7.05 -27.25 0.92
C GLU A 590 7.12 -26.77 2.37
N ILE A 591 8.31 -26.30 2.81
CA ILE A 591 8.53 -25.78 4.15
C ILE A 591 7.58 -24.61 4.43
N VAL A 592 7.51 -23.63 3.53
CA VAL A 592 6.69 -22.42 3.74
C VAL A 592 5.18 -22.68 3.80
N GLU A 593 4.72 -23.82 3.26
CA GLU A 593 3.30 -24.25 3.36
C GLU A 593 2.99 -24.90 4.71
N LYS A 594 3.96 -25.64 5.28
CA LYS A 594 3.75 -26.47 6.46
C LYS A 594 4.08 -25.76 7.77
N CYS A 595 4.86 -24.68 7.70
CA CYS A 595 5.41 -23.99 8.87
C CYS A 595 4.85 -22.59 9.02
N ASP A 596 4.49 -22.23 10.26
CA ASP A 596 4.00 -20.90 10.60
C ASP A 596 5.04 -20.07 11.38
N ILE A 597 6.11 -20.68 11.89
CA ILE A 597 7.10 -20.03 12.77
C ILE A 597 8.52 -20.23 12.23
N PHE A 598 9.20 -19.11 11.94
CA PHE A 598 10.57 -19.08 11.44
C PHE A 598 11.44 -18.24 12.39
N VAL A 599 12.52 -18.85 12.90
CA VAL A 599 13.41 -18.26 13.92
C VAL A 599 14.80 -17.97 13.36
N HIS A 600 15.60 -17.15 14.05
CA HIS A 600 16.94 -16.74 13.63
C HIS A 600 17.05 -16.21 12.20
N LEU A 601 16.00 -15.50 11.74
CA LEU A 601 15.94 -15.01 10.36
C LEU A 601 16.77 -13.75 10.16
N THR A 602 17.65 -13.79 9.15
CA THR A 602 18.26 -12.58 8.58
C THR A 602 17.31 -11.86 7.63
N PRO A 603 17.54 -10.59 7.27
CA PRO A 603 16.73 -9.87 6.30
C PRO A 603 16.62 -10.58 4.94
N GLU A 604 17.70 -11.24 4.47
CA GLU A 604 17.75 -11.96 3.18
C GLU A 604 16.89 -13.23 3.23
N LEU A 605 16.91 -13.95 4.35
CA LEU A 605 16.10 -15.16 4.54
C LEU A 605 14.61 -14.83 4.56
N ARG A 606 14.21 -13.69 5.13
CA ARG A 606 12.82 -13.18 5.06
C ARG A 606 12.37 -13.00 3.60
N VAL A 607 13.23 -12.40 2.78
CA VAL A 607 12.98 -12.24 1.32
C VAL A 607 12.86 -13.60 0.62
N LYS A 608 13.72 -14.57 0.98
CA LYS A 608 13.71 -15.93 0.39
C LYS A 608 12.38 -16.64 0.67
N ILE A 609 11.85 -16.57 1.90
CA ILE A 609 10.55 -17.15 2.30
C ILE A 609 9.40 -16.48 1.58
N ILE A 610 9.33 -15.13 1.54
CA ILE A 610 8.26 -14.40 0.86
C ILE A 610 8.20 -14.75 -0.63
N ASN A 611 9.36 -14.83 -1.30
CA ASN A 611 9.42 -15.21 -2.71
C ASN A 611 8.97 -16.67 -2.95
N ALA A 612 9.25 -17.59 -2.04
CA ALA A 612 8.77 -18.97 -2.10
C ALA A 612 7.23 -19.01 -1.99
N LEU A 613 6.63 -18.33 -1.01
CA LEU A 613 5.18 -18.19 -0.85
C LEU A 613 4.52 -17.61 -2.11
N LYS A 614 5.09 -16.54 -2.68
CA LYS A 614 4.58 -15.95 -3.94
C LYS A 614 4.69 -16.91 -5.12
N THR A 615 5.74 -17.72 -5.18
CA THR A 615 5.91 -18.75 -6.23
C THR A 615 4.86 -19.84 -6.12
N ASN A 616 4.41 -20.17 -4.91
CA ASN A 616 3.30 -21.09 -4.64
C ASN A 616 1.92 -20.49 -4.98
N GLY A 617 1.85 -19.19 -5.32
CA GLY A 617 0.62 -18.51 -5.76
C GLY A 617 -0.12 -17.78 -4.65
N HIS A 618 0.53 -17.54 -3.51
CA HIS A 618 0.00 -16.71 -2.44
C HIS A 618 0.13 -15.21 -2.74
N THR A 619 -0.79 -14.43 -2.19
CA THR A 619 -0.68 -12.98 -2.09
C THR A 619 -0.20 -12.66 -0.69
N VAL A 620 1.05 -12.21 -0.59
CA VAL A 620 1.76 -12.10 0.69
C VAL A 620 1.71 -10.67 1.21
N GLY A 621 1.10 -10.50 2.40
CA GLY A 621 1.22 -9.29 3.20
C GLY A 621 2.43 -9.36 4.14
N TYR A 622 2.98 -8.21 4.51
CA TYR A 622 4.07 -8.11 5.48
C TYR A 622 3.87 -6.93 6.44
N MET A 623 3.97 -7.19 7.75
CA MET A 623 3.99 -6.16 8.78
C MET A 623 5.34 -6.14 9.49
N GLY A 624 6.05 -5.03 9.38
CA GLY A 624 7.36 -4.83 9.99
C GLY A 624 7.52 -3.44 10.61
N ASP A 625 8.55 -3.26 11.46
CA ASP A 625 8.81 -2.01 12.18
C ASP A 625 10.29 -1.59 12.22
N GLY A 626 11.21 -2.50 11.92
CA GLY A 626 12.63 -2.27 12.02
C GLY A 626 13.40 -2.29 10.69
N ASN A 627 14.65 -1.88 10.71
CA ASN A 627 15.54 -1.90 9.54
C ASN A 627 15.62 -3.29 8.90
N LYS A 628 15.56 -4.36 9.73
CA LYS A 628 15.57 -5.77 9.32
C LYS A 628 14.42 -6.15 8.39
N ASP A 629 13.31 -5.37 8.39
CA ASP A 629 12.09 -5.65 7.64
C ASP A 629 12.07 -4.97 6.27
N ALA A 630 12.86 -3.93 6.07
CA ALA A 630 12.83 -3.09 4.88
C ALA A 630 13.00 -3.87 3.56
N LEU A 631 13.87 -4.90 3.54
CA LEU A 631 14.06 -5.76 2.36
C LEU A 631 12.85 -6.66 2.10
N ALA A 632 12.27 -7.24 3.14
CA ALA A 632 11.06 -8.07 3.06
C ALA A 632 9.86 -7.26 2.56
N MET A 633 9.70 -6.02 3.05
CA MET A 633 8.65 -5.09 2.62
C MET A 633 8.76 -4.72 1.14
N LYS A 634 9.96 -4.66 0.55
CA LYS A 634 10.12 -4.38 -0.89
C LYS A 634 9.59 -5.49 -1.79
N VAL A 635 9.55 -6.74 -1.35
CA VAL A 635 9.15 -7.90 -2.16
C VAL A 635 7.73 -8.38 -1.88
N ALA A 636 7.16 -8.06 -0.72
CA ALA A 636 5.77 -8.37 -0.39
C ALA A 636 4.78 -7.65 -1.32
N ASP A 637 3.55 -8.18 -1.44
CA ASP A 637 2.49 -7.64 -2.31
C ASP A 637 1.76 -6.46 -1.65
N VAL A 638 1.68 -6.46 -0.32
CA VAL A 638 1.19 -5.34 0.50
C VAL A 638 1.98 -5.25 1.78
N THR A 639 2.27 -4.03 2.20
CA THR A 639 3.11 -3.75 3.37
C THR A 639 2.43 -2.83 4.36
N VAL A 640 2.54 -3.20 5.62
CA VAL A 640 1.95 -2.47 6.74
C VAL A 640 3.03 -2.16 7.78
N THR A 641 2.97 -1.00 8.36
CA THR A 641 3.82 -0.60 9.49
C THR A 641 3.04 0.27 10.48
N SER A 642 3.65 0.64 11.59
CA SER A 642 3.05 1.57 12.56
C SER A 642 3.71 2.94 12.54
N ASN A 643 3.05 3.93 13.12
CA ASN A 643 3.58 5.28 13.25
C ASN A 643 4.81 5.34 14.17
N SER A 644 4.96 4.38 15.10
CA SER A 644 6.11 4.24 15.99
C SER A 644 7.31 3.52 15.35
N SER A 645 7.19 3.02 14.12
CA SER A 645 8.26 2.29 13.43
C SER A 645 9.36 3.22 12.93
N VAL A 646 10.53 2.67 12.63
CA VAL A 646 11.65 3.42 12.04
C VAL A 646 11.30 3.99 10.65
N ASP A 647 11.94 5.08 10.27
CA ASP A 647 11.56 5.85 9.08
C ASP A 647 11.67 5.06 7.78
N ILE A 648 12.66 4.19 7.65
CA ILE A 648 12.81 3.34 6.44
C ILE A 648 11.64 2.39 6.24
N THR A 649 11.04 1.87 7.31
CA THR A 649 9.84 1.03 7.22
C THR A 649 8.60 1.86 6.92
N LYS A 650 8.46 3.05 7.52
CA LYS A 650 7.39 4.00 7.18
C LYS A 650 7.44 4.38 5.70
N GLU A 651 8.64 4.64 5.16
CA GLU A 651 8.81 4.99 3.74
C GLU A 651 8.46 3.81 2.83
N SER A 652 8.87 2.60 3.19
CA SER A 652 8.63 1.36 2.42
C SER A 652 7.21 0.83 2.52
N ALA A 653 6.41 1.29 3.51
CA ALA A 653 5.06 0.80 3.77
C ALA A 653 4.02 1.39 2.79
N ASP A 654 3.08 0.55 2.40
CA ASP A 654 1.89 0.94 1.65
C ASP A 654 0.79 1.52 2.55
N ILE A 655 0.72 1.02 3.80
CA ILE A 655 -0.27 1.42 4.82
C ILE A 655 0.45 1.63 6.15
N VAL A 656 0.12 2.70 6.86
CA VAL A 656 0.68 3.04 8.17
C VAL A 656 -0.45 3.05 9.20
N PHE A 657 -0.33 2.26 10.26
CA PHE A 657 -1.25 2.22 11.38
C PHE A 657 -0.85 3.23 12.46
N GLU A 658 -1.80 3.85 13.12
CA GLU A 658 -1.52 4.70 14.28
C GLU A 658 -0.92 3.88 15.43
N GLN A 659 -1.44 2.67 15.64
CA GLN A 659 -0.93 1.71 16.61
C GLN A 659 -0.75 0.34 15.92
N LYS A 660 0.27 -0.40 16.34
CA LYS A 660 0.56 -1.73 15.80
C LYS A 660 -0.38 -2.76 16.45
N ASP A 661 -1.48 -3.08 15.76
CA ASP A 661 -2.53 -3.97 16.25
C ASP A 661 -2.97 -4.96 15.15
N LEU A 662 -3.14 -6.24 15.53
CA LEU A 662 -3.60 -7.30 14.62
C LEU A 662 -5.11 -7.26 14.42
N GLN A 663 -5.91 -6.78 15.36
CA GLN A 663 -7.34 -6.58 15.15
C GLN A 663 -7.58 -5.52 14.08
N LEU A 664 -6.80 -4.42 14.12
CA LEU A 664 -6.83 -3.41 13.08
C LEU A 664 -6.43 -3.98 11.72
N LEU A 665 -5.45 -4.90 11.67
CA LEU A 665 -5.06 -5.58 10.44
C LEU A 665 -6.21 -6.38 9.84
N GLU A 666 -6.91 -7.18 10.65
CA GLU A 666 -8.09 -7.95 10.25
C GLU A 666 -9.17 -7.02 9.67
N GLU A 667 -9.54 -5.95 10.40
CA GLU A 667 -10.51 -4.96 9.96
C GLU A 667 -10.13 -4.36 8.59
N MET A 668 -8.84 -4.02 8.40
CA MET A 668 -8.34 -3.46 7.14
C MET A 668 -8.41 -4.46 5.99
N ILE A 669 -8.12 -5.75 6.23
CA ILE A 669 -8.30 -6.83 5.25
C ILE A 669 -9.76 -6.92 4.83
N MET A 670 -10.70 -6.84 5.77
CA MET A 670 -12.13 -6.86 5.49
C MET A 670 -12.58 -5.65 4.65
N VAL A 671 -12.08 -4.46 4.95
CA VAL A 671 -12.32 -3.26 4.12
C VAL A 671 -11.77 -3.46 2.71
N GLY A 672 -10.55 -4.00 2.57
CA GLY A 672 -9.95 -4.34 1.28
C GLY A 672 -10.81 -5.30 0.45
N ARG A 673 -11.36 -6.35 1.09
CA ARG A 673 -12.26 -7.32 0.46
C ARG A 673 -13.59 -6.72 0.04
N LYS A 674 -14.16 -5.78 0.82
CA LYS A 674 -15.37 -5.02 0.44
C LYS A 674 -15.12 -4.16 -0.80
N VAL A 675 -13.97 -3.47 -0.85
CA VAL A 675 -13.55 -2.64 -2.00
C VAL A 675 -13.39 -3.49 -3.24
N PHE A 676 -12.73 -4.63 -3.14
CA PHE A 676 -12.57 -5.59 -4.22
C PHE A 676 -13.92 -6.10 -4.74
N SER A 677 -14.81 -6.54 -3.84
CA SER A 677 -16.15 -7.03 -4.18
C SER A 677 -16.96 -6.01 -4.98
N ASN A 678 -17.02 -4.76 -4.54
CA ASN A 678 -17.78 -3.71 -5.23
C ASN A 678 -17.19 -3.41 -6.63
N THR A 679 -15.88 -3.50 -6.79
CA THR A 679 -15.24 -3.40 -8.11
C THR A 679 -15.67 -4.57 -9.01
N MET A 680 -15.70 -5.80 -8.47
CA MET A 680 -16.13 -6.99 -9.19
C MET A 680 -17.61 -6.95 -9.60
N LYS A 681 -18.50 -6.42 -8.75
CA LYS A 681 -19.91 -6.22 -9.09
C LYS A 681 -20.07 -5.37 -10.35
N TYR A 682 -19.35 -4.27 -10.43
CA TYR A 682 -19.40 -3.43 -11.63
C TYR A 682 -18.92 -4.16 -12.88
N ILE A 683 -17.78 -4.86 -12.79
CA ILE A 683 -17.21 -5.56 -13.94
C ILE A 683 -18.14 -6.66 -14.43
N LYS A 684 -18.73 -7.45 -13.52
CA LYS A 684 -19.72 -8.47 -13.84
C LYS A 684 -20.94 -7.88 -14.56
N THR A 685 -21.52 -6.82 -14.02
CA THR A 685 -22.70 -6.15 -14.60
C THR A 685 -22.37 -5.52 -15.93
N PHE A 686 -21.22 -4.85 -16.07
CA PHE A 686 -20.75 -4.25 -17.31
C PHE A 686 -20.58 -5.28 -18.44
N LEU A 687 -19.88 -6.38 -18.14
CA LEU A 687 -19.61 -7.43 -19.14
C LEU A 687 -20.90 -8.13 -19.62
N VAL A 688 -21.80 -8.44 -18.69
CA VAL A 688 -23.08 -9.10 -19.04
C VAL A 688 -24.01 -8.17 -19.82
N THR A 689 -24.14 -6.89 -19.39
CA THR A 689 -24.96 -5.90 -20.10
C THR A 689 -24.48 -5.72 -21.53
N ASN A 690 -23.17 -5.52 -21.73
CA ASN A 690 -22.64 -5.26 -23.06
C ASN A 690 -22.69 -6.50 -23.96
N MET A 691 -22.38 -7.68 -23.43
CA MET A 691 -22.48 -8.93 -24.21
C MET A 691 -23.93 -9.20 -24.63
N GLY A 692 -24.87 -9.01 -23.70
CA GLY A 692 -26.31 -9.13 -24.00
C GLY A 692 -26.75 -8.17 -25.09
N SER A 693 -26.44 -6.88 -24.94
CA SER A 693 -26.79 -5.84 -25.92
C SER A 693 -26.18 -6.12 -27.31
N ILE A 694 -24.92 -6.58 -27.38
CA ILE A 694 -24.28 -6.92 -28.67
C ILE A 694 -24.97 -8.09 -29.35
N ILE A 695 -25.24 -9.17 -28.62
CA ILE A 695 -25.94 -10.34 -29.16
C ILE A 695 -27.33 -9.92 -29.65
N ALA A 696 -28.07 -9.14 -28.84
CA ALA A 696 -29.39 -8.64 -29.20
C ALA A 696 -29.33 -7.79 -30.46
N MET A 697 -28.45 -6.79 -30.52
CA MET A 697 -28.30 -5.92 -31.68
C MET A 697 -27.87 -6.65 -32.96
N ALA A 698 -26.88 -7.56 -32.86
CA ALA A 698 -26.38 -8.28 -34.03
C ALA A 698 -27.43 -9.21 -34.64
N VAL A 699 -28.12 -10.01 -33.82
CA VAL A 699 -29.14 -10.95 -34.30
C VAL A 699 -30.39 -10.16 -34.76
N SER A 700 -30.83 -9.15 -34.06
CA SER A 700 -32.01 -8.35 -34.48
C SER A 700 -31.77 -7.56 -35.76
N SER A 701 -30.55 -7.11 -36.01
CA SER A 701 -30.17 -6.46 -37.27
C SER A 701 -30.30 -7.41 -38.48
N LEU A 702 -30.18 -8.71 -38.29
CA LEU A 702 -30.46 -9.69 -39.36
C LEU A 702 -31.96 -9.95 -39.58
N LEU A 703 -32.74 -9.95 -38.50
CA LEU A 703 -34.15 -10.38 -38.52
C LEU A 703 -35.13 -9.26 -38.81
N LEU A 704 -34.86 -8.01 -38.34
CA LEU A 704 -35.76 -6.88 -38.50
C LEU A 704 -35.52 -6.15 -39.84
N PRO A 705 -36.57 -5.58 -40.47
CA PRO A 705 -36.43 -4.77 -41.70
C PRO A 705 -35.86 -3.37 -41.48
N PHE A 706 -35.70 -2.95 -40.25
CA PHE A 706 -35.12 -1.66 -39.81
C PHE A 706 -34.13 -1.88 -38.66
N LEU A 707 -33.38 -0.85 -38.26
CA LEU A 707 -32.44 -0.92 -37.12
C LEU A 707 -33.19 -1.28 -35.82
N PRO A 708 -32.65 -2.13 -34.93
CA PRO A 708 -33.37 -2.48 -33.69
C PRO A 708 -33.54 -1.31 -32.71
N LEU A 709 -32.64 -0.36 -32.72
CA LEU A 709 -32.66 0.93 -32.02
C LEU A 709 -31.91 1.99 -32.82
N LEU A 710 -32.26 3.26 -32.64
CA LEU A 710 -31.49 4.35 -33.22
C LEU A 710 -30.17 4.57 -32.47
N PRO A 711 -29.11 5.04 -33.14
CA PRO A 711 -27.80 5.31 -32.51
C PRO A 711 -27.88 6.18 -31.25
N LEU A 712 -28.73 7.23 -31.29
CA LEU A 712 -28.92 8.12 -30.15
C LEU A 712 -29.59 7.43 -28.97
N GLN A 713 -30.55 6.52 -29.22
CA GLN A 713 -31.20 5.73 -28.18
C GLN A 713 -30.20 4.79 -27.47
N VAL A 714 -29.29 4.14 -28.23
CA VAL A 714 -28.20 3.31 -27.68
C VAL A 714 -27.29 4.13 -26.81
N LEU A 715 -26.91 5.34 -27.23
CA LEU A 715 -26.06 6.24 -26.45
C LEU A 715 -26.74 6.69 -25.15
N ILE A 716 -28.02 7.02 -25.17
CA ILE A 716 -28.82 7.40 -23.99
C ILE A 716 -28.87 6.22 -23.00
N LEU A 717 -29.16 5.00 -23.46
CA LEU A 717 -29.18 3.80 -22.63
C LEU A 717 -27.81 3.56 -21.97
N ASN A 718 -26.70 3.73 -22.70
CA ASN A 718 -25.37 3.58 -22.18
C ASN A 718 -25.03 4.67 -21.14
N LEU A 719 -25.44 5.91 -21.37
CA LEU A 719 -25.28 7.00 -20.40
C LEU A 719 -26.04 6.71 -19.10
N LEU A 720 -27.32 6.32 -19.19
CA LEU A 720 -28.16 6.01 -18.02
C LEU A 720 -27.59 4.82 -17.23
N PHE A 721 -27.10 3.79 -17.91
CA PHE A 721 -26.42 2.66 -17.28
C PHE A 721 -25.11 3.10 -16.60
N SER A 722 -24.31 3.93 -17.24
CA SER A 722 -23.07 4.49 -16.68
C SER A 722 -23.34 5.31 -15.41
N LEU A 723 -24.35 6.18 -15.44
CA LEU A 723 -24.76 6.96 -14.28
C LEU A 723 -25.29 6.07 -13.14
N SER A 724 -26.08 5.04 -13.48
CA SER A 724 -26.58 4.05 -12.51
C SER A 724 -25.45 3.26 -11.85
N SER A 725 -24.37 3.03 -12.57
CA SER A 725 -23.22 2.27 -12.06
C SER A 725 -22.33 3.05 -11.09
N LEU A 726 -22.36 4.41 -11.13
CA LEU A 726 -21.54 5.26 -10.24
C LEU A 726 -21.82 5.07 -8.75
N VAL A 727 -22.96 4.50 -8.39
CA VAL A 727 -23.32 4.26 -6.99
C VAL A 727 -22.93 2.87 -6.48
N ILE A 728 -22.43 1.98 -7.33
CA ILE A 728 -21.98 0.63 -6.93
C ILE A 728 -20.93 0.65 -5.82
N PRO A 729 -19.97 1.61 -5.75
CA PRO A 729 -19.04 1.73 -4.62
C PRO A 729 -19.69 1.85 -3.25
N PHE A 730 -20.94 2.28 -3.19
CA PHE A 730 -21.68 2.46 -1.94
C PHE A 730 -22.58 1.27 -1.60
N ASP A 731 -22.51 0.18 -2.38
CA ASP A 731 -23.29 -1.02 -2.12
C ASP A 731 -22.76 -1.85 -0.94
N SER A 732 -23.66 -2.61 -0.31
CA SER A 732 -23.34 -3.56 0.77
C SER A 732 -22.73 -4.85 0.19
N VAL A 733 -21.80 -5.46 0.94
CA VAL A 733 -21.17 -6.75 0.61
C VAL A 733 -21.59 -7.80 1.63
N SER A 734 -21.81 -9.05 1.20
CA SER A 734 -22.18 -10.11 2.11
C SER A 734 -21.00 -10.56 2.96
N GLU A 735 -21.24 -10.87 4.24
CA GLU A 735 -20.23 -11.36 5.16
C GLU A 735 -19.51 -12.62 4.67
N ASN A 736 -20.25 -13.57 4.10
CA ASN A 736 -19.64 -14.80 3.54
C ASN A 736 -18.63 -14.54 2.40
N TYR A 737 -18.85 -13.46 1.65
CA TYR A 737 -17.94 -13.07 0.58
C TYR A 737 -16.65 -12.45 1.15
N VAL A 738 -16.79 -11.66 2.19
CA VAL A 738 -15.68 -10.95 2.84
C VAL A 738 -14.75 -11.90 3.60
N LYS A 739 -15.29 -13.03 4.12
CA LYS A 739 -14.51 -14.04 4.85
C LYS A 739 -13.49 -14.84 4.02
N LYS A 740 -13.44 -14.66 2.71
CA LYS A 740 -12.51 -15.37 1.84
C LYS A 740 -11.63 -14.43 1.05
N PRO A 741 -10.32 -14.72 0.91
CA PRO A 741 -9.44 -13.97 0.04
C PRO A 741 -9.96 -13.93 -1.39
N GLN A 742 -9.98 -12.76 -1.98
CA GLN A 742 -10.53 -12.55 -3.31
C GLN A 742 -9.39 -12.41 -4.32
N LYS A 743 -9.13 -13.46 -5.08
CA LYS A 743 -8.08 -13.46 -6.09
C LYS A 743 -8.66 -13.05 -7.45
N TRP A 744 -7.99 -12.11 -8.09
CA TRP A 744 -8.29 -11.74 -9.46
C TRP A 744 -7.83 -12.85 -10.43
N SER A 745 -8.70 -13.29 -11.33
CA SER A 745 -8.33 -14.24 -12.37
C SER A 745 -9.09 -13.95 -13.67
N ILE A 746 -8.35 -13.59 -14.71
CA ILE A 746 -8.92 -13.32 -16.04
C ILE A 746 -9.52 -14.59 -16.66
N ARG A 747 -9.09 -15.79 -16.24
CA ARG A 747 -9.58 -17.07 -16.75
C ARG A 747 -11.05 -17.36 -16.42
N MET A 748 -11.58 -16.70 -15.39
CA MET A 748 -12.99 -16.87 -15.00
C MET A 748 -13.95 -16.11 -15.91
N TRP A 749 -13.51 -15.01 -16.53
CA TRP A 749 -14.37 -14.10 -17.28
C TRP A 749 -15.04 -14.73 -18.52
N PRO A 750 -14.34 -15.46 -19.40
CA PRO A 750 -14.99 -16.09 -20.55
C PRO A 750 -16.13 -17.03 -20.15
N LYS A 751 -15.94 -17.86 -19.13
CA LYS A 751 -16.97 -18.76 -18.61
C LYS A 751 -18.15 -17.97 -18.04
N PHE A 752 -17.87 -16.92 -17.24
CA PHE A 752 -18.90 -16.09 -16.67
C PHE A 752 -19.74 -15.39 -17.76
N VAL A 753 -19.08 -14.74 -18.70
CA VAL A 753 -19.73 -14.01 -19.79
C VAL A 753 -20.53 -14.95 -20.70
N LEU A 754 -20.04 -16.16 -21.01
CA LEU A 754 -20.78 -17.14 -21.81
C LEU A 754 -22.05 -17.68 -21.12
N ASN A 755 -22.04 -17.80 -19.79
CA ASN A 755 -23.20 -18.26 -19.04
C ASN A 755 -24.25 -17.15 -18.82
N PHE A 756 -23.82 -15.95 -18.48
CA PHE A 756 -24.74 -14.87 -18.09
C PHE A 756 -25.03 -13.88 -19.22
N GLY A 757 -24.10 -13.67 -20.15
CA GLY A 757 -24.24 -12.71 -21.25
C GLY A 757 -25.43 -12.95 -22.20
N PRO A 758 -25.77 -14.19 -22.57
CA PRO A 758 -26.93 -14.47 -23.42
C PRO A 758 -28.28 -14.20 -22.76
N ILE A 759 -28.36 -14.16 -21.41
CA ILE A 759 -29.67 -14.03 -20.72
C ILE A 759 -30.38 -12.72 -21.04
N PRO A 760 -29.75 -11.54 -20.94
CA PRO A 760 -30.39 -10.29 -21.36
C PRO A 760 -30.83 -10.33 -22.83
N ALA A 761 -29.98 -10.84 -23.72
CA ALA A 761 -30.31 -10.96 -25.15
C ALA A 761 -31.55 -11.83 -25.41
N ILE A 762 -31.75 -12.91 -24.67
CA ILE A 762 -32.97 -13.74 -24.78
C ILE A 762 -34.21 -12.93 -24.41
N VAL A 763 -34.14 -12.10 -23.37
CA VAL A 763 -35.26 -11.27 -22.93
C VAL A 763 -35.52 -10.15 -23.96
N ASP A 764 -34.46 -9.50 -24.46
CA ASP A 764 -34.54 -8.53 -25.55
C ASP A 764 -35.22 -9.14 -26.80
N PHE A 765 -34.88 -10.40 -27.19
CA PHE A 765 -35.53 -11.07 -28.31
C PHE A 765 -37.02 -11.35 -28.09
N ILE A 766 -37.38 -11.77 -26.88
CA ILE A 766 -38.81 -11.94 -26.53
C ILE A 766 -39.52 -10.61 -26.61
N ALA A 767 -38.91 -9.54 -26.07
CA ALA A 767 -39.47 -8.18 -26.15
C ALA A 767 -39.66 -7.73 -27.61
N MET A 768 -38.65 -7.89 -28.45
CA MET A 768 -38.68 -7.53 -29.86
C MET A 768 -39.75 -8.32 -30.64
N ALA A 769 -39.84 -9.61 -30.38
CA ALA A 769 -40.84 -10.46 -30.99
C ALA A 769 -42.28 -10.04 -30.57
N LEU A 770 -42.48 -9.79 -29.27
CA LEU A 770 -43.79 -9.29 -28.80
C LEU A 770 -44.13 -7.91 -29.39
N MET A 771 -43.16 -7.01 -29.45
CA MET A 771 -43.40 -5.70 -30.06
C MET A 771 -43.72 -5.82 -31.57
N PHE A 772 -42.93 -6.59 -32.33
CA PHE A 772 -43.02 -6.65 -33.78
C PHE A 772 -44.25 -7.43 -34.27
N TYR A 773 -44.55 -8.59 -33.65
CA TYR A 773 -45.62 -9.47 -34.11
C TYR A 773 -46.97 -9.29 -33.39
N VAL A 774 -47.00 -8.71 -32.19
CA VAL A 774 -48.19 -8.65 -31.36
C VAL A 774 -48.62 -7.20 -31.06
N ILE A 775 -47.75 -6.42 -30.36
CA ILE A 775 -48.15 -5.17 -29.77
C ILE A 775 -48.28 -4.06 -30.82
N CYS A 776 -47.26 -3.86 -31.67
CA CYS A 776 -47.36 -2.83 -32.73
C CYS A 776 -48.46 -3.13 -33.76
N PRO A 777 -48.63 -4.40 -34.30
CA PRO A 777 -49.73 -4.71 -35.17
C PRO A 777 -51.10 -4.47 -34.55
N TYR A 778 -51.28 -4.80 -33.26
CA TYR A 778 -52.54 -4.63 -32.55
C TYR A 778 -52.90 -3.14 -32.34
N LEU A 779 -51.90 -2.29 -32.05
CA LEU A 779 -52.16 -0.87 -31.71
C LEU A 779 -52.20 0.05 -32.93
N VAL A 780 -51.36 -0.16 -33.92
CA VAL A 780 -51.14 0.77 -35.05
C VAL A 780 -51.23 0.10 -36.43
N GLY A 781 -51.55 -1.18 -36.49
CA GLY A 781 -51.64 -1.94 -37.72
C GLY A 781 -50.29 -2.59 -38.11
N SER A 782 -50.35 -3.53 -39.09
CA SER A 782 -49.19 -4.36 -39.46
C SER A 782 -48.22 -3.74 -40.46
N ASN A 783 -48.39 -2.44 -40.78
CA ASN A 783 -47.50 -1.78 -41.73
C ASN A 783 -46.19 -1.32 -41.02
N TYR A 784 -45.20 -2.20 -41.04
CA TYR A 784 -43.87 -1.97 -40.42
C TYR A 784 -43.00 -0.91 -41.13
N HIS A 785 -43.44 -0.35 -42.26
CA HIS A 785 -42.81 0.78 -42.92
C HIS A 785 -43.37 2.13 -42.44
N HIS A 786 -44.47 2.09 -41.69
CA HIS A 786 -45.08 3.32 -41.16
C HIS A 786 -44.29 3.83 -39.95
N TRP A 787 -43.97 5.13 -39.93
CA TRP A 787 -43.14 5.72 -38.88
C TRP A 787 -43.69 5.52 -37.45
N VAL A 788 -45.04 5.48 -37.30
CA VAL A 788 -45.71 5.23 -36.01
C VAL A 788 -45.40 3.82 -35.48
N PHE A 789 -45.39 2.80 -36.39
CA PHE A 789 -45.03 1.45 -36.01
C PHE A 789 -43.61 1.37 -35.50
N ILE A 790 -42.67 1.99 -36.23
CA ILE A 790 -41.24 2.00 -35.90
C ILE A 790 -40.98 2.72 -34.59
N SER A 791 -41.59 3.94 -34.40
CA SER A 791 -41.41 4.71 -33.17
C SER A 791 -42.03 4.02 -31.94
N LEU A 792 -43.15 3.32 -32.10
CA LEU A 792 -43.74 2.53 -31.02
C LEU A 792 -42.84 1.35 -30.64
N PHE A 793 -42.31 0.66 -31.66
CA PHE A 793 -41.36 -0.41 -31.48
C PHE A 793 -40.11 0.05 -30.73
N TYR A 794 -39.49 1.15 -31.19
CA TYR A 794 -38.32 1.75 -30.53
C TYR A 794 -38.57 2.10 -29.06
N SER A 795 -39.75 2.71 -28.78
CA SER A 795 -40.12 3.06 -27.40
C SER A 795 -40.24 1.85 -26.48
N GLY A 796 -40.84 0.77 -26.99
CA GLY A 796 -41.00 -0.46 -26.24
C GLY A 796 -39.65 -1.10 -25.91
N ILE A 797 -38.78 -1.24 -26.90
CA ILE A 797 -37.45 -1.83 -26.73
C ILE A 797 -36.55 -0.93 -25.89
N PHE A 798 -36.62 0.39 -26.06
CA PHE A 798 -35.86 1.34 -25.25
C PHE A 798 -36.18 1.20 -23.76
N VAL A 799 -37.46 1.19 -23.41
CA VAL A 799 -37.92 1.08 -22.02
C VAL A 799 -37.57 -0.28 -21.44
N GLU A 800 -37.82 -1.36 -22.17
CA GLU A 800 -37.47 -2.71 -21.71
C GLU A 800 -35.94 -2.88 -21.49
N SER A 801 -35.12 -2.53 -22.47
CA SER A 801 -33.65 -2.58 -22.32
C SER A 801 -33.12 -1.71 -21.16
N LEU A 802 -33.77 -0.59 -20.84
CA LEU A 802 -33.42 0.24 -19.71
C LEU A 802 -33.65 -0.49 -18.37
N TRP A 803 -34.83 -1.12 -18.21
CA TRP A 803 -35.18 -1.87 -17.01
C TRP A 803 -34.35 -3.14 -16.86
N THR A 804 -34.10 -3.89 -17.93
CA THR A 804 -33.21 -5.05 -17.92
C THR A 804 -31.80 -4.67 -17.44
N ARG A 805 -31.23 -3.52 -17.87
CA ARG A 805 -29.93 -3.02 -17.40
C ARG A 805 -29.93 -2.73 -15.90
N VAL A 806 -31.01 -2.16 -15.36
CA VAL A 806 -31.16 -1.94 -13.91
C VAL A 806 -31.25 -3.27 -13.17
N MET A 807 -32.02 -4.23 -13.69
CA MET A 807 -32.16 -5.57 -13.08
C MET A 807 -30.85 -6.35 -13.12
N ILE A 808 -30.00 -6.19 -14.15
CA ILE A 808 -28.64 -6.76 -14.18
C ILE A 808 -27.83 -6.31 -12.97
N ILE A 809 -27.86 -5.01 -12.62
CA ILE A 809 -27.15 -4.48 -11.45
C ILE A 809 -27.63 -5.19 -10.17
N HIS A 810 -28.94 -5.33 -9.99
CA HIS A 810 -29.50 -5.92 -8.78
C HIS A 810 -29.40 -7.46 -8.72
N THR A 811 -29.39 -8.15 -9.85
CA THR A 811 -29.31 -9.62 -9.88
C THR A 811 -27.87 -10.14 -9.77
N LEU A 812 -26.87 -9.44 -10.34
CA LEU A 812 -25.48 -9.90 -10.34
C LEU A 812 -24.65 -9.35 -9.18
N ARG A 813 -25.22 -8.57 -8.28
CA ARG A 813 -24.50 -7.98 -7.13
C ARG A 813 -24.14 -8.98 -6.04
N ASP A 814 -24.84 -10.09 -5.92
CA ASP A 814 -24.70 -11.10 -4.88
C ASP A 814 -25.04 -12.51 -5.37
N GLU A 815 -24.52 -13.51 -4.66
CA GLU A 815 -24.80 -14.93 -4.95
C GLU A 815 -26.24 -15.34 -4.65
N ARG A 816 -26.87 -14.67 -3.69
CA ARG A 816 -28.21 -14.98 -3.20
C ARG A 816 -29.33 -14.47 -4.10
N PHE A 817 -30.56 -14.88 -3.79
CA PHE A 817 -31.74 -14.42 -4.52
C PHE A 817 -31.89 -12.89 -4.34
N PRO A 818 -32.04 -12.12 -5.43
CA PRO A 818 -32.14 -10.66 -5.35
C PRO A 818 -33.38 -10.20 -4.59
N PHE A 819 -33.34 -9.05 -3.98
CA PHE A 819 -34.38 -8.33 -3.23
C PHE A 819 -34.83 -8.97 -1.91
N PHE A 820 -34.76 -10.29 -1.69
CA PHE A 820 -35.32 -10.95 -0.50
C PHE A 820 -34.29 -11.28 0.59
N LYS A 821 -33.07 -11.71 0.23
CA LYS A 821 -32.08 -12.14 1.21
C LYS A 821 -30.94 -11.14 1.45
N GLN A 822 -30.72 -10.25 0.51
CA GLN A 822 -29.76 -9.17 0.65
C GLN A 822 -30.22 -7.96 -0.14
N HIS A 823 -30.44 -6.85 0.57
CA HIS A 823 -30.90 -5.60 -0.03
C HIS A 823 -29.72 -4.78 -0.51
N ALA A 824 -29.90 -4.10 -1.65
CA ALA A 824 -29.00 -3.03 -2.05
C ALA A 824 -29.10 -1.89 -1.04
N THR A 825 -28.01 -1.14 -0.87
CA THR A 825 -28.08 0.07 -0.05
C THR A 825 -29.14 1.03 -0.61
N PRO A 826 -29.83 1.83 0.25
CA PRO A 826 -30.86 2.75 -0.21
C PRO A 826 -30.42 3.68 -1.33
N ILE A 827 -29.16 4.13 -1.31
CA ILE A 827 -28.62 5.00 -2.35
C ILE A 827 -28.51 4.28 -3.71
N VAL A 828 -28.11 3.02 -3.72
CA VAL A 828 -28.04 2.22 -4.96
C VAL A 828 -29.44 2.02 -5.51
N PHE A 829 -30.39 1.65 -4.66
CA PHE A 829 -31.78 1.47 -5.06
C PHE A 829 -32.39 2.76 -5.62
N LEU A 830 -32.29 3.86 -4.89
CA LEU A 830 -32.90 5.14 -5.28
C LEU A 830 -32.32 5.69 -6.60
N VAL A 831 -31.00 5.59 -6.80
CA VAL A 831 -30.38 6.13 -8.02
C VAL A 831 -30.67 5.23 -9.22
N THR A 832 -30.55 3.91 -9.10
CA THR A 832 -30.80 2.99 -10.23
C THR A 832 -32.25 3.02 -10.67
N PHE A 833 -33.20 2.90 -9.74
CA PHE A 833 -34.65 2.98 -10.06
C PHE A 833 -35.09 4.41 -10.43
N GLY A 834 -34.51 5.44 -9.79
CA GLY A 834 -34.79 6.84 -10.15
C GLY A 834 -34.40 7.16 -11.59
N LEU A 835 -33.21 6.73 -12.04
CA LEU A 835 -32.76 6.89 -13.42
C LEU A 835 -33.59 6.05 -14.41
N ALA A 836 -34.01 4.82 -14.01
CA ALA A 836 -34.91 4.02 -14.80
C ALA A 836 -36.29 4.72 -15.01
N ILE A 837 -36.85 5.28 -13.95
CA ILE A 837 -38.10 6.03 -14.02
C ILE A 837 -37.93 7.27 -14.92
N LEU A 838 -36.85 8.04 -14.75
CA LEU A 838 -36.56 9.20 -15.59
C LEU A 838 -36.46 8.84 -17.09
N GLY A 839 -35.69 7.77 -17.39
CA GLY A 839 -35.58 7.27 -18.77
C GLY A 839 -36.90 6.77 -19.35
N THR A 840 -37.75 6.18 -18.52
CA THR A 840 -39.10 5.72 -18.86
C THR A 840 -40.05 6.87 -19.19
N MET A 841 -39.81 8.07 -18.67
CA MET A 841 -40.59 9.26 -19.00
C MET A 841 -40.23 9.86 -20.37
N LEU A 842 -39.08 9.50 -20.96
CA LEU A 842 -38.63 10.04 -22.24
C LEU A 842 -39.64 9.82 -23.40
N PRO A 843 -40.21 8.60 -23.60
CA PRO A 843 -41.21 8.36 -24.64
C PRO A 843 -42.50 9.22 -24.51
N SER A 844 -42.80 9.72 -23.31
CA SER A 844 -43.96 10.59 -23.04
C SER A 844 -43.61 12.08 -23.00
N SER A 845 -42.35 12.44 -23.25
CA SER A 845 -41.88 13.82 -23.21
C SER A 845 -42.07 14.56 -24.53
N SER A 846 -41.96 15.88 -24.49
CA SER A 846 -42.05 16.75 -25.70
C SER A 846 -40.86 16.49 -26.67
N ILE A 847 -39.76 15.91 -26.22
CA ILE A 847 -38.59 15.58 -27.04
C ILE A 847 -38.67 14.18 -27.65
N ALA A 848 -39.66 13.35 -27.30
CA ALA A 848 -39.80 11.97 -27.78
C ALA A 848 -39.78 11.85 -29.30
N PRO A 849 -40.50 12.68 -30.10
CA PRO A 849 -40.47 12.55 -31.56
C PRO A 849 -39.06 12.74 -32.15
N SER A 850 -38.27 13.67 -31.58
CA SER A 850 -36.90 13.91 -32.05
C SER A 850 -35.93 12.77 -31.67
N LEU A 851 -36.28 11.94 -30.69
CA LEU A 851 -35.57 10.73 -30.33
C LEU A 851 -36.09 9.49 -31.10
N GLY A 852 -37.05 9.65 -32.02
CA GLY A 852 -37.73 8.54 -32.69
C GLY A 852 -38.59 7.70 -31.73
N LEU A 853 -39.06 8.31 -30.62
CA LEU A 853 -39.86 7.66 -29.59
C LEU A 853 -41.29 8.19 -29.61
N MET A 854 -42.23 7.41 -29.06
CA MET A 854 -43.60 7.83 -28.84
C MET A 854 -44.16 7.23 -27.56
N GLN A 855 -45.26 7.82 -27.09
CA GLN A 855 -45.90 7.39 -25.85
C GLN A 855 -46.37 5.92 -25.94
N LEU A 856 -46.03 5.14 -24.92
CA LEU A 856 -46.43 3.75 -24.75
C LEU A 856 -47.78 3.65 -24.06
N PRO A 857 -48.65 2.67 -24.43
CA PRO A 857 -49.89 2.44 -23.72
C PRO A 857 -49.65 1.91 -22.30
N PHE A 858 -50.57 2.18 -21.39
CA PHE A 858 -50.40 1.77 -19.99
C PHE A 858 -50.30 0.26 -19.84
N SER A 859 -50.99 -0.52 -20.68
CA SER A 859 -50.92 -2.00 -20.70
C SER A 859 -49.50 -2.55 -20.96
N PHE A 860 -48.60 -1.78 -21.59
CA PHE A 860 -47.23 -2.16 -21.86
C PHE A 860 -46.40 -2.38 -20.58
N TRP A 861 -46.74 -1.68 -19.49
CA TRP A 861 -46.09 -1.87 -18.21
C TRP A 861 -46.22 -3.27 -17.64
N GLY A 862 -47.38 -3.92 -17.91
CA GLY A 862 -47.55 -5.33 -17.57
C GLY A 862 -46.58 -6.25 -18.31
N VAL A 863 -46.29 -5.92 -19.58
CA VAL A 863 -45.34 -6.68 -20.40
C VAL A 863 -43.90 -6.48 -19.88
N VAL A 864 -43.49 -5.24 -19.59
CA VAL A 864 -42.18 -4.96 -19.01
C VAL A 864 -41.99 -5.71 -17.70
N LEU A 865 -42.97 -5.64 -16.79
CA LEU A 865 -42.89 -6.35 -15.52
C LEU A 865 -42.76 -7.86 -15.70
N LEU A 866 -43.52 -8.44 -16.64
CA LEU A 866 -43.41 -9.88 -16.95
C LEU A 866 -42.02 -10.25 -17.48
N LEU A 867 -41.48 -9.45 -18.39
CA LEU A 867 -40.14 -9.68 -18.97
C LEU A 867 -39.05 -9.58 -17.89
N GLU A 868 -39.15 -8.62 -16.98
CA GLU A 868 -38.17 -8.49 -15.87
C GLU A 868 -38.26 -9.66 -14.87
N VAL A 869 -39.47 -10.15 -14.60
CA VAL A 869 -39.63 -11.37 -13.80
C VAL A 869 -38.97 -12.58 -14.47
N ILE A 870 -39.19 -12.75 -15.79
CA ILE A 870 -38.53 -13.81 -16.58
C ILE A 870 -37.00 -13.64 -16.51
N TYR A 871 -36.47 -12.41 -16.65
CA TYR A 871 -35.06 -12.13 -16.56
C TYR A 871 -34.48 -12.56 -15.18
N VAL A 872 -35.15 -12.14 -14.09
CA VAL A 872 -34.71 -12.50 -12.71
C VAL A 872 -34.73 -13.99 -12.48
N LEU A 873 -35.74 -14.70 -12.95
CA LEU A 873 -35.87 -16.15 -12.81
C LEU A 873 -34.77 -16.87 -13.62
N LEU A 874 -34.57 -16.51 -14.88
CA LEU A 874 -33.52 -17.10 -15.73
C LEU A 874 -32.11 -16.85 -15.15
N THR A 875 -31.85 -15.62 -14.73
CA THR A 875 -30.56 -15.27 -14.12
C THR A 875 -30.32 -16.06 -12.82
N THR A 876 -31.37 -16.20 -11.99
CA THR A 876 -31.28 -16.96 -10.74
C THR A 876 -31.06 -18.45 -10.99
N LEU A 877 -31.72 -19.03 -11.98
CA LEU A 877 -31.52 -20.42 -12.39
C LEU A 877 -30.10 -20.66 -12.85
N VAL A 878 -29.60 -19.83 -13.77
CA VAL A 878 -28.23 -19.94 -14.30
C VAL A 878 -27.21 -19.72 -13.16
N LYS A 879 -27.45 -18.77 -12.25
CA LYS A 879 -26.62 -18.53 -11.07
C LYS A 879 -26.55 -19.78 -10.19
N HIS A 880 -27.68 -20.45 -9.92
CA HIS A 880 -27.70 -21.67 -9.14
C HIS A 880 -26.91 -22.81 -9.78
N LEU A 881 -27.01 -22.97 -11.10
CA LEU A 881 -26.26 -23.97 -11.85
C LEU A 881 -24.76 -23.65 -11.92
N TYR A 882 -24.42 -22.36 -12.07
CA TYR A 882 -23.03 -21.87 -12.12
C TYR A 882 -22.33 -22.10 -10.77
N LEU A 883 -22.97 -21.76 -9.65
CA LEU A 883 -22.43 -21.91 -8.29
C LEU A 883 -22.16 -23.37 -7.88
N LYS A 884 -22.82 -24.35 -8.53
CA LYS A 884 -22.51 -25.77 -8.30
C LYS A 884 -21.15 -26.19 -8.89
N LYS A 885 -20.65 -25.47 -9.87
CA LYS A 885 -19.42 -25.83 -10.61
C LYS A 885 -18.27 -24.85 -10.40
N GLU A 886 -18.57 -23.61 -10.15
CA GLU A 886 -17.61 -22.51 -10.10
C GLU A 886 -17.96 -21.58 -8.92
N LYS A 887 -17.00 -20.77 -8.44
CA LYS A 887 -17.27 -19.68 -7.50
C LYS A 887 -17.82 -18.46 -8.26
N PHE A 888 -18.79 -17.76 -7.65
CA PHE A 888 -19.45 -16.59 -8.29
C PHE A 888 -18.61 -15.32 -8.21
#